data_36a865246cfd6a87a96ffcc125da8934
#
_entry.id   36a865246cfd6a87a96ffcc125da8934
#
_cell.length_a   1.000
_cell.length_b   1.000
_cell.length_c   1.000
_cell.angle_alpha   90.00
_cell.angle_beta   90.00
_cell.angle_gamma   90.00
#
_symmetry.space_group_name_H-M   'P 1'
#
loop_
_entity.id
_entity.type
_entity.pdbx_description
1 polymer ?
#
loop_
_entity_poly.entity_id
_entity_poly.type
_entity_poly.pdbx_seq_one_letter_code
_entity_poly.pdbx_strand_id
1 'polypeptide(L)'
;MDARQFLTDFGHIANASGGVEKLRELILHLAVSGDLIATEFPIDAHPLLQDIEQQKREHPEKKKVIPKQAAVSRVTVKAPAHWAVCRLGDLALTITGGGTPSKDYPAYWGGDIPWASVKDMKELKFLDDTEDHITEEGLRNSSSNLIPPGRIIVCTRMGLGKIAVNRVALAINQDLKALELPKEVNSDFFLILYKTREVSGTGTTVTGIKQDQLLALPAALPPLEEQSRIVAKVDELMVLCDKLEAQQQARRKLQDTLRQSTLQAVANSQSPRELQSTWMRLGDNFGHLFSEPEDVDAFKGLILDLAASGKLLNVEHRQAATGTDLLDAIAMKRIEWSRTSEGQEQKEALAMLRKLRTQQVPTPEASLPEHWTWASLLQISQAVVDCHNKTAPYVSEGIHLIRTTDIRNGRMDLSRTKKISEETYAYWARRMPPKGGDIFFTREAPMGEAAIVPEGERVCLGQRSMLIRLFPELVNNRFLLYVIQSPSFQNRMIEAAIGMTVKHLRVGGVEDLVVPVPPKMEQDRIVAVVDGLFRMCDHYSNQLSRKRRTAINFATSAVADLTGIAIEEVEEPMKAPQTDLIAPLRLGTAPDIKAQAPLATILARHRDEMNAKDLWQRFGGEIDAFYAQLKTEVTHGWILEPAPAEVREKPGDAVSV
;
A
#
# COMPACT_ATOMS: atom_id res chain seq x y z
N MET A 1 15.30 -6.47 27.66
CA MET A 1 15.71 -5.04 27.80
C MET A 1 15.39 -4.58 29.21
N ASP A 2 16.31 -3.89 29.89
CA ASP A 2 16.02 -3.28 31.20
C ASP A 2 15.51 -1.83 31.04
N ALA A 3 14.97 -1.23 32.12
CA ALA A 3 14.42 0.12 32.10
C ALA A 3 15.44 1.20 31.69
N ARG A 4 16.73 1.02 32.06
CA ARG A 4 17.81 1.96 31.72
C ARG A 4 18.12 1.91 30.23
N GLN A 5 18.17 0.72 29.64
CA GLN A 5 18.37 0.52 28.22
C GLN A 5 17.17 1.04 27.40
N PHE A 6 15.94 0.79 27.88
CA PHE A 6 14.74 1.34 27.26
C PHE A 6 14.77 2.87 27.19
N LEU A 7 15.17 3.55 28.29
CA LEU A 7 15.29 5.00 28.30
C LEU A 7 16.36 5.51 27.32
N THR A 8 17.46 4.79 27.17
CA THR A 8 18.53 5.12 26.22
C THR A 8 18.01 5.01 24.77
N ASP A 9 17.23 3.99 24.48
CA ASP A 9 16.76 3.65 23.15
C ASP A 9 15.38 4.25 22.83
N PHE A 10 14.74 4.91 23.81
CA PHE A 10 13.39 5.49 23.67
C PHE A 10 13.23 6.35 22.42
N GLY A 11 14.22 7.20 22.13
CA GLY A 11 14.19 8.05 20.95
C GLY A 11 14.17 7.27 19.63
N HIS A 12 14.82 6.11 19.57
CA HIS A 12 14.82 5.24 18.40
C HIS A 12 13.47 4.52 18.25
N ILE A 13 12.89 4.05 19.36
CA ILE A 13 11.57 3.40 19.37
C ILE A 13 10.50 4.41 18.99
N ALA A 14 10.46 5.55 19.67
CA ALA A 14 9.44 6.58 19.45
C ALA A 14 9.44 7.17 18.03
N ASN A 15 10.63 7.36 17.43
CA ASN A 15 10.76 7.93 16.08
C ASN A 15 10.66 6.87 14.96
N ALA A 16 10.58 5.58 15.28
CA ALA A 16 10.30 4.55 14.27
C ALA A 16 8.91 4.75 13.67
N SER A 17 8.72 4.38 12.42
CA SER A 17 7.38 4.33 11.82
C SER A 17 6.50 3.37 12.62
N GLY A 18 5.34 3.84 13.11
CA GLY A 18 4.49 3.08 14.05
C GLY A 18 5.02 3.00 15.49
N GLY A 19 6.13 3.68 15.82
CA GLY A 19 6.76 3.59 17.14
C GLY A 19 5.86 4.09 18.28
N VAL A 20 5.10 5.16 18.07
CA VAL A 20 4.14 5.66 19.06
C VAL A 20 3.02 4.63 19.32
N GLU A 21 2.57 3.92 18.30
CA GLU A 21 1.61 2.83 18.44
C GLU A 21 2.18 1.69 19.30
N LYS A 22 3.45 1.32 19.07
CA LYS A 22 4.15 0.34 19.91
C LYS A 22 4.34 0.80 21.36
N LEU A 23 4.54 2.10 21.59
CA LEU A 23 4.56 2.64 22.96
C LEU A 23 3.17 2.55 23.62
N ARG A 24 2.08 2.79 22.90
CA ARG A 24 0.72 2.60 23.42
C ARG A 24 0.46 1.14 23.79
N GLU A 25 0.85 0.20 22.92
CA GLU A 25 0.79 -1.24 23.22
C GLU A 25 1.57 -1.58 24.51
N LEU A 26 2.80 -1.12 24.61
CA LEU A 26 3.64 -1.33 25.80
C LEU A 26 2.97 -0.81 27.08
N ILE A 27 2.44 0.42 27.07
CA ILE A 27 1.75 1.02 28.21
C ILE A 27 0.58 0.14 28.67
N LEU A 28 -0.25 -0.33 27.72
CA LEU A 28 -1.38 -1.19 28.04
C LEU A 28 -0.92 -2.54 28.64
N HIS A 29 0.13 -3.14 28.10
CA HIS A 29 0.66 -4.40 28.61
C HIS A 29 1.28 -4.25 30.02
N LEU A 30 2.06 -3.19 30.27
CA LEU A 30 2.58 -2.89 31.59
C LEU A 30 1.45 -2.62 32.60
N ALA A 31 0.36 -2.02 32.17
CA ALA A 31 -0.82 -1.78 33.01
C ALA A 31 -1.46 -3.09 33.50
N VAL A 32 -1.57 -4.11 32.66
CA VAL A 32 -2.23 -5.38 33.01
C VAL A 32 -1.29 -6.44 33.57
N SER A 33 0.04 -6.21 33.50
CA SER A 33 1.03 -7.05 34.16
C SER A 33 1.41 -6.58 35.56
N GLY A 34 0.97 -5.36 35.96
CA GLY A 34 1.29 -4.74 37.24
C GLY A 34 2.66 -4.04 37.29
N ASP A 35 3.31 -3.88 36.13
CA ASP A 35 4.62 -3.24 36.03
C ASP A 35 4.54 -1.71 35.79
N LEU A 36 3.33 -1.16 35.56
CA LEU A 36 3.15 0.25 35.23
C LEU A 36 3.25 1.20 36.44
N ILE A 37 2.84 0.74 37.61
CA ILE A 37 2.83 1.53 38.85
C ILE A 37 3.47 0.74 39.98
N ALA A 38 4.25 1.44 40.83
CA ALA A 38 4.75 0.85 42.07
C ALA A 38 3.65 0.80 43.15
N THR A 39 3.55 -0.31 43.85
CA THR A 39 2.61 -0.50 44.97
C THR A 39 3.40 -0.73 46.25
N GLU A 40 3.43 0.28 47.15
CA GLU A 40 4.16 0.23 48.40
C GLU A 40 3.47 -0.66 49.46
N PHE A 41 2.14 -0.67 49.48
CA PHE A 41 1.31 -1.45 50.41
C PHE A 41 0.28 -2.28 49.63
N PRO A 42 0.62 -3.51 49.21
CA PRO A 42 -0.27 -4.32 48.42
C PRO A 42 -1.45 -4.84 49.22
N ILE A 43 -2.65 -4.50 48.78
CA ILE A 43 -3.92 -5.07 49.31
C ILE A 43 -4.21 -6.34 48.50
N ASP A 44 -4.69 -7.39 49.19
CA ASP A 44 -5.05 -8.65 48.51
C ASP A 44 -6.37 -8.47 47.72
N ALA A 45 -6.36 -8.78 46.44
CA ALA A 45 -7.56 -8.69 45.58
C ALA A 45 -8.39 -9.98 45.53
N HIS A 46 -7.94 -11.10 46.09
CA HIS A 46 -8.67 -12.36 46.08
C HIS A 46 -10.07 -12.28 46.72
N PRO A 47 -10.32 -11.51 47.79
CA PRO A 47 -11.67 -11.32 48.31
C PRO A 47 -12.66 -10.73 47.30
N LEU A 48 -12.21 -9.83 46.39
CA LEU A 48 -13.07 -9.24 45.39
C LEU A 48 -13.72 -10.30 44.47
N LEU A 49 -12.99 -11.34 44.10
CA LEU A 49 -13.55 -12.42 43.30
C LEU A 49 -14.62 -13.21 44.07
N GLN A 50 -14.49 -13.34 45.38
CA GLN A 50 -15.52 -13.98 46.24
C GLN A 50 -16.79 -13.13 46.28
N ASP A 51 -16.65 -11.82 46.41
CA ASP A 51 -17.75 -10.88 46.41
C ASP A 51 -18.50 -10.87 45.07
N ILE A 52 -17.76 -10.91 43.98
CA ILE A 52 -18.33 -11.03 42.61
C ILE A 52 -19.10 -12.35 42.46
N GLU A 53 -18.52 -13.46 42.91
CA GLU A 53 -19.18 -14.77 42.85
C GLU A 53 -20.48 -14.81 43.70
N GLN A 54 -20.50 -14.12 44.85
CA GLN A 54 -21.71 -13.98 45.65
C GLN A 54 -22.79 -13.16 44.94
N GLN A 55 -22.40 -12.01 44.32
CA GLN A 55 -23.33 -11.20 43.54
C GLN A 55 -23.92 -12.00 42.36
N LYS A 56 -23.13 -12.87 41.69
CA LYS A 56 -23.64 -13.78 40.67
C LYS A 56 -24.71 -14.74 41.20
N ARG A 57 -24.52 -15.27 42.42
CA ARG A 57 -25.48 -16.17 43.06
C ARG A 57 -26.78 -15.47 43.43
N GLU A 58 -26.72 -14.21 43.79
CA GLU A 58 -27.86 -13.39 44.22
C GLU A 58 -28.54 -12.67 43.04
N HIS A 59 -27.93 -12.65 41.87
CA HIS A 59 -28.40 -11.90 40.70
C HIS A 59 -29.82 -12.33 40.28
N PRO A 60 -30.74 -11.38 40.00
CA PRO A 60 -32.13 -11.71 39.68
C PRO A 60 -32.29 -12.42 38.34
N GLU A 61 -31.49 -12.07 37.34
CA GLU A 61 -31.57 -12.65 36.00
C GLU A 61 -30.71 -13.93 35.86
N LYS A 62 -31.05 -14.99 36.57
CA LYS A 62 -30.31 -16.25 36.66
C LYS A 62 -29.89 -16.83 35.32
N LYS A 63 -30.69 -16.66 34.25
CA LYS A 63 -30.39 -17.21 32.90
C LYS A 63 -29.26 -16.49 32.16
N LYS A 64 -28.96 -15.24 32.57
CA LYS A 64 -27.90 -14.41 31.95
C LYS A 64 -26.60 -14.45 32.75
N VAL A 65 -26.61 -14.99 33.97
CA VAL A 65 -25.45 -15.05 34.85
C VAL A 65 -24.35 -15.90 34.22
N ILE A 66 -23.14 -15.37 34.24
CA ILE A 66 -21.94 -16.07 33.74
C ILE A 66 -21.51 -17.09 34.80
N PRO A 67 -21.39 -18.41 34.43
CA PRO A 67 -20.94 -19.40 35.38
C PRO A 67 -19.46 -19.18 35.73
N LYS A 68 -19.07 -19.69 36.92
CA LYS A 68 -17.66 -19.65 37.35
C LYS A 68 -16.75 -20.30 36.33
N GLN A 69 -15.70 -19.62 36.00
CA GLN A 69 -14.72 -20.09 35.01
C GLN A 69 -13.68 -21.03 35.65
N ALA A 70 -13.05 -21.88 34.83
CA ALA A 70 -11.95 -22.73 35.29
C ALA A 70 -10.75 -21.88 35.74
N ALA A 71 -10.02 -22.34 36.76
CA ALA A 71 -8.85 -21.64 37.27
C ALA A 71 -7.76 -21.42 36.20
N VAL A 72 -7.04 -20.33 36.27
CA VAL A 72 -5.90 -19.98 35.39
C VAL A 72 -4.59 -20.08 36.15
N SER A 73 -3.58 -20.64 35.52
CA SER A 73 -2.24 -20.69 36.10
C SER A 73 -1.58 -19.29 36.07
N ARG A 74 -0.88 -18.93 37.14
CA ARG A 74 -0.04 -17.70 37.18
C ARG A 74 1.11 -17.69 36.17
N VAL A 75 1.51 -18.86 35.68
CA VAL A 75 2.52 -18.96 34.61
C VAL A 75 2.00 -18.41 33.29
N THR A 76 0.69 -18.49 33.04
CA THR A 76 0.04 -17.97 31.83
C THR A 76 -0.33 -16.48 31.96
N VAL A 77 -0.35 -15.92 33.18
CA VAL A 77 -0.69 -14.51 33.42
C VAL A 77 0.37 -13.90 34.33
N LYS A 78 1.20 -12.99 33.75
CA LYS A 78 2.14 -12.20 34.54
C LYS A 78 1.33 -11.19 35.36
N ALA A 79 1.36 -11.31 36.69
CA ALA A 79 0.69 -10.40 37.60
C ALA A 79 1.35 -10.43 38.98
N PRO A 80 1.32 -9.33 39.77
CA PRO A 80 1.78 -9.29 41.15
C PRO A 80 1.08 -10.35 42.03
N ALA A 81 1.72 -10.76 43.11
CA ALA A 81 1.20 -11.83 43.96
C ALA A 81 -0.13 -11.48 44.64
N HIS A 82 -0.39 -10.20 44.91
CA HIS A 82 -1.59 -9.69 45.53
C HIS A 82 -2.77 -9.50 44.55
N TRP A 83 -2.53 -9.64 43.24
CA TRP A 83 -3.63 -9.62 42.26
C TRP A 83 -4.30 -10.99 42.17
N ALA A 84 -5.62 -10.98 41.96
CA ALA A 84 -6.39 -12.20 41.79
C ALA A 84 -6.38 -12.66 40.31
N VAL A 85 -5.69 -13.77 40.04
CA VAL A 85 -5.64 -14.38 38.70
C VAL A 85 -6.95 -15.12 38.45
N CYS A 86 -7.60 -14.80 37.34
CA CYS A 86 -8.95 -15.27 36.98
C CYS A 86 -9.13 -15.34 35.47
N ARG A 87 -10.35 -15.53 35.01
CA ARG A 87 -10.74 -15.40 33.60
C ARG A 87 -11.64 -14.18 33.40
N LEU A 88 -11.73 -13.70 32.16
CA LEU A 88 -12.52 -12.53 31.81
C LEU A 88 -13.99 -12.69 32.29
N GLY A 89 -14.57 -13.89 32.14
CA GLY A 89 -15.91 -14.18 32.61
C GLY A 89 -16.11 -14.11 34.13
N ASP A 90 -15.04 -14.20 34.91
CA ASP A 90 -15.15 -14.06 36.38
C ASP A 90 -15.34 -12.57 36.79
N LEU A 91 -14.92 -11.64 35.93
CA LEU A 91 -14.99 -10.19 36.13
C LEU A 91 -16.34 -9.57 35.73
N ALA A 92 -17.26 -10.34 35.15
CA ALA A 92 -18.59 -9.84 34.75
C ALA A 92 -19.71 -10.69 35.38
N LEU A 93 -20.83 -10.05 35.71
CA LEU A 93 -22.00 -10.72 36.32
C LEU A 93 -22.84 -11.46 35.29
N THR A 94 -23.20 -10.77 34.21
CA THR A 94 -24.09 -11.28 33.17
C THR A 94 -23.55 -11.03 31.79
N ILE A 95 -24.02 -11.85 30.84
CA ILE A 95 -23.78 -11.66 29.41
C ILE A 95 -25.11 -11.70 28.67
N THR A 96 -25.39 -10.68 27.86
CA THR A 96 -26.61 -10.56 27.06
C THR A 96 -26.26 -10.51 25.60
N GLY A 97 -26.89 -11.33 24.80
CA GLY A 97 -26.80 -11.31 23.33
C GLY A 97 -27.84 -10.37 22.73
N GLY A 98 -27.73 -10.16 21.43
CA GLY A 98 -28.70 -9.40 20.66
C GLY A 98 -29.20 -10.14 19.44
N GLY A 99 -29.98 -9.44 18.63
CA GLY A 99 -30.53 -9.96 17.37
C GLY A 99 -30.81 -8.84 16.37
N THR A 100 -31.26 -9.22 15.21
CA THR A 100 -31.60 -8.29 14.12
C THR A 100 -33.08 -8.41 13.82
N PRO A 101 -33.87 -7.32 13.92
CA PRO A 101 -35.25 -7.32 13.42
C PRO A 101 -35.28 -7.62 11.92
N SER A 102 -36.33 -8.29 11.44
CA SER A 102 -36.44 -8.59 10.02
C SER A 102 -36.43 -7.31 9.18
N LYS A 103 -35.59 -7.29 8.16
CA LYS A 103 -35.50 -6.16 7.21
C LYS A 103 -36.68 -6.12 6.24
N ASP A 104 -37.44 -7.20 6.13
CA ASP A 104 -38.64 -7.26 5.28
C ASP A 104 -39.80 -6.44 5.87
N TYR A 105 -39.71 -6.01 7.11
CA TYR A 105 -40.70 -5.20 7.80
C TYR A 105 -40.16 -3.79 8.10
N PRO A 106 -40.36 -2.80 7.22
CA PRO A 106 -39.88 -1.44 7.42
C PRO A 106 -40.36 -0.79 8.73
N ALA A 107 -41.54 -1.19 9.24
CA ALA A 107 -42.10 -0.70 10.51
C ALA A 107 -41.25 -1.05 11.75
N TYR A 108 -40.31 -1.95 11.66
CA TYR A 108 -39.38 -2.30 12.74
C TYR A 108 -38.19 -1.35 12.84
N TRP A 109 -37.96 -0.52 11.82
CA TRP A 109 -36.79 0.34 11.66
C TRP A 109 -37.16 1.83 11.71
N GLY A 110 -36.18 2.69 12.01
CA GLY A 110 -36.36 4.14 12.01
C GLY A 110 -37.10 4.67 13.24
N GLY A 111 -37.11 3.91 14.35
CA GLY A 111 -37.66 4.34 15.64
C GLY A 111 -36.68 5.12 16.52
N ASP A 112 -36.96 5.18 17.82
CA ASP A 112 -36.20 5.96 18.81
C ASP A 112 -35.16 5.12 19.57
N ILE A 113 -35.12 3.80 19.39
CA ILE A 113 -34.21 2.90 20.10
C ILE A 113 -32.95 2.70 19.24
N PRO A 114 -31.78 3.22 19.65
CA PRO A 114 -30.52 2.95 18.97
C PRO A 114 -30.24 1.45 18.87
N TRP A 115 -29.82 0.98 17.69
CA TRP A 115 -29.54 -0.44 17.44
C TRP A 115 -28.11 -0.61 16.93
N ALA A 116 -27.23 -1.04 17.84
CA ALA A 116 -25.81 -1.15 17.58
C ALA A 116 -25.45 -2.44 16.79
N SER A 117 -24.59 -2.26 15.84
CA SER A 117 -23.94 -3.30 15.05
C SER A 117 -22.41 -3.15 15.05
N VAL A 118 -21.68 -4.02 14.34
CA VAL A 118 -20.21 -3.91 14.24
C VAL A 118 -19.78 -2.58 13.59
N LYS A 119 -20.63 -1.95 12.78
CA LYS A 119 -20.35 -0.65 12.14
C LYS A 119 -20.21 0.49 13.16
N ASP A 120 -21.00 0.41 14.23
CA ASP A 120 -21.01 1.43 15.29
C ASP A 120 -19.81 1.25 16.25
N MET A 121 -19.21 0.06 16.26
CA MET A 121 -18.03 -0.27 17.06
C MET A 121 -16.77 0.29 16.38
N LYS A 122 -16.69 1.63 16.34
CA LYS A 122 -15.49 2.38 15.92
C LYS A 122 -14.46 2.32 17.05
N GLU A 123 -13.31 2.96 16.89
CA GLU A 123 -12.28 3.05 17.93
C GLU A 123 -12.67 4.02 19.08
N LEU A 124 -13.95 4.20 19.29
CA LEU A 124 -14.49 5.06 20.33
C LEU A 124 -14.66 4.29 21.65
N LYS A 125 -14.33 4.95 22.76
CA LYS A 125 -14.53 4.40 24.11
C LYS A 125 -16.01 4.25 24.45
N PHE A 126 -16.86 5.14 23.94
CA PHE A 126 -18.27 5.24 24.29
C PHE A 126 -19.18 5.15 23.07
N LEU A 127 -20.36 4.50 23.28
CA LEU A 127 -21.46 4.49 22.33
C LEU A 127 -22.57 5.42 22.88
N ASP A 128 -22.71 6.57 22.25
CA ASP A 128 -23.72 7.57 22.60
C ASP A 128 -24.93 7.51 21.66
N ASP A 129 -24.77 6.96 20.45
CA ASP A 129 -25.79 6.76 19.43
C ASP A 129 -25.34 5.71 18.41
N THR A 130 -26.22 5.32 17.48
CA THR A 130 -25.97 4.30 16.42
C THR A 130 -26.44 4.78 15.06
N GLU A 131 -25.90 4.19 13.98
CA GLU A 131 -26.32 4.52 12.61
C GLU A 131 -27.76 4.07 12.33
N ASP A 132 -28.15 2.90 12.85
CA ASP A 132 -29.48 2.33 12.68
C ASP A 132 -30.27 2.42 13.98
N HIS A 133 -31.59 2.66 13.88
CA HIS A 133 -32.54 2.69 15.00
C HIS A 133 -33.68 1.72 14.75
N ILE A 134 -34.27 1.17 15.82
CA ILE A 134 -35.42 0.28 15.75
C ILE A 134 -36.59 0.83 16.55
N THR A 135 -37.79 0.41 16.18
CA THR A 135 -39.01 0.73 16.93
C THR A 135 -39.17 -0.23 18.10
N GLU A 136 -40.09 0.12 19.04
CA GLU A 136 -40.54 -0.79 20.11
C GLU A 136 -41.13 -2.10 19.56
N GLU A 137 -41.78 -2.02 18.40
CA GLU A 137 -42.35 -3.18 17.73
C GLU A 137 -41.23 -4.06 17.19
N GLY A 138 -40.17 -3.47 16.55
CA GLY A 138 -38.99 -4.17 16.12
C GLY A 138 -38.23 -4.84 17.27
N LEU A 139 -38.13 -4.19 18.42
CA LEU A 139 -37.53 -4.78 19.60
C LEU A 139 -38.34 -5.99 20.11
N ARG A 140 -39.66 -5.89 20.22
CA ARG A 140 -40.53 -6.97 20.74
C ARG A 140 -40.63 -8.17 19.79
N ASN A 141 -40.59 -7.94 18.49
CA ASN A 141 -40.74 -8.98 17.46
C ASN A 141 -39.39 -9.54 16.96
N SER A 142 -38.31 -9.29 17.67
CA SER A 142 -36.98 -9.82 17.34
C SER A 142 -36.31 -10.44 18.55
N SER A 143 -35.14 -11.04 18.34
CA SER A 143 -34.26 -11.52 19.42
C SER A 143 -33.36 -10.42 19.99
N SER A 144 -33.60 -9.14 19.64
CA SER A 144 -32.89 -8.00 20.21
C SER A 144 -33.26 -7.81 21.67
N ASN A 145 -32.27 -7.41 22.46
CA ASN A 145 -32.47 -7.08 23.87
C ASN A 145 -32.11 -5.62 24.09
N LEU A 146 -32.92 -4.90 24.87
CA LEU A 146 -32.58 -3.55 25.32
C LEU A 146 -31.49 -3.64 26.39
N ILE A 147 -30.37 -3.04 26.15
CA ILE A 147 -29.21 -3.01 27.03
C ILE A 147 -29.20 -1.69 27.81
N PRO A 148 -29.25 -1.70 29.15
CA PRO A 148 -29.16 -0.48 29.94
C PRO A 148 -27.82 0.25 29.75
N PRO A 149 -27.75 1.58 30.03
CA PRO A 149 -26.49 2.31 30.01
C PRO A 149 -25.43 1.72 30.96
N GLY A 150 -24.17 1.93 30.66
CA GLY A 150 -23.02 1.50 31.47
C GLY A 150 -22.62 0.05 31.29
N ARG A 151 -23.10 -0.63 30.26
CA ARG A 151 -22.67 -2.00 29.91
C ARG A 151 -21.46 -1.98 28.95
N ILE A 152 -20.64 -3.00 29.06
CA ILE A 152 -19.52 -3.22 28.14
C ILE A 152 -20.05 -3.97 26.93
N ILE A 153 -19.91 -3.36 25.75
CA ILE A 153 -20.29 -3.97 24.47
C ILE A 153 -19.02 -4.50 23.79
N VAL A 154 -19.01 -5.79 23.43
CA VAL A 154 -17.88 -6.45 22.74
C VAL A 154 -18.33 -7.10 21.45
N CYS A 155 -17.47 -7.07 20.42
CA CYS A 155 -17.69 -7.79 19.18
C CYS A 155 -17.25 -9.25 19.33
N THR A 156 -18.14 -10.17 18.95
CA THR A 156 -17.84 -11.61 18.90
C THR A 156 -17.73 -12.14 17.47
N ARG A 157 -18.08 -11.33 16.47
CA ARG A 157 -17.96 -11.65 15.03
C ARG A 157 -17.66 -10.38 14.23
N MET A 158 -16.94 -10.49 13.10
CA MET A 158 -16.66 -9.42 12.12
C MET A 158 -15.96 -8.15 12.67
N GLY A 159 -15.50 -8.16 13.89
CA GLY A 159 -14.86 -7.00 14.55
C GLY A 159 -14.22 -7.41 15.86
N LEU A 160 -13.58 -8.57 15.89
CA LEU A 160 -12.92 -9.09 17.09
C LEU A 160 -11.94 -8.07 17.68
N GLY A 161 -11.89 -7.99 19.01
CA GLY A 161 -11.08 -7.01 19.72
C GLY A 161 -11.73 -5.65 19.95
N LYS A 162 -12.82 -5.30 19.21
CA LYS A 162 -13.55 -4.04 19.44
C LYS A 162 -14.38 -4.13 20.71
N ILE A 163 -14.33 -3.05 21.49
CA ILE A 163 -15.01 -2.92 22.79
C ILE A 163 -15.39 -1.45 23.05
N ALA A 164 -16.55 -1.22 23.65
CA ALA A 164 -17.01 0.10 24.04
C ALA A 164 -17.94 0.03 25.26
N VAL A 165 -18.23 1.16 25.89
CA VAL A 165 -19.24 1.32 26.94
C VAL A 165 -20.43 2.07 26.33
N ASN A 166 -21.66 1.57 26.47
CA ASN A 166 -22.82 2.34 26.06
C ASN A 166 -23.21 3.37 27.15
N ARG A 167 -23.47 4.62 26.75
CA ARG A 167 -23.97 5.68 27.64
C ARG A 167 -25.48 5.85 27.58
N VAL A 168 -26.11 5.31 26.55
CA VAL A 168 -27.55 5.32 26.34
C VAL A 168 -28.10 3.90 26.36
N ALA A 169 -29.40 3.74 26.66
CA ALA A 169 -30.06 2.46 26.46
C ALA A 169 -30.11 2.16 24.95
N LEU A 170 -29.63 0.97 24.50
CA LEU A 170 -29.58 0.59 23.12
C LEU A 170 -29.86 -0.90 22.94
N ALA A 171 -30.29 -1.30 21.76
CA ALA A 171 -30.34 -2.70 21.34
C ALA A 171 -29.05 -3.09 20.60
N ILE A 172 -28.71 -4.36 20.57
CA ILE A 172 -27.50 -4.87 19.90
C ILE A 172 -27.85 -6.00 18.92
N ASN A 173 -27.06 -6.13 17.86
CA ASN A 173 -27.19 -7.23 16.90
C ASN A 173 -26.61 -8.55 17.47
N GLN A 174 -26.73 -9.63 16.69
CA GLN A 174 -26.24 -10.97 17.07
C GLN A 174 -24.70 -11.08 17.13
N ASP A 175 -23.96 -10.15 16.53
CA ASP A 175 -22.49 -10.15 16.47
C ASP A 175 -21.87 -9.45 17.69
N LEU A 176 -22.70 -8.82 18.51
CA LEU A 176 -22.33 -8.13 19.73
C LEU A 176 -22.80 -8.88 20.97
N LYS A 177 -22.09 -8.68 22.07
CA LYS A 177 -22.48 -9.10 23.43
C LYS A 177 -22.33 -7.94 24.39
N ALA A 178 -23.27 -7.82 25.31
CA ALA A 178 -23.24 -6.86 26.42
C ALA A 178 -22.87 -7.58 27.71
N LEU A 179 -21.84 -7.09 28.41
CA LEU A 179 -21.39 -7.57 29.70
C LEU A 179 -21.78 -6.58 30.79
N GLU A 180 -22.31 -7.08 31.90
CA GLU A 180 -22.54 -6.33 33.10
C GLU A 180 -21.38 -6.50 34.04
N LEU A 181 -20.73 -5.41 34.42
CA LEU A 181 -19.66 -5.43 35.41
C LEU A 181 -20.20 -5.17 36.82
N PRO A 182 -19.65 -5.83 37.86
CA PRO A 182 -19.88 -5.51 39.24
C PRO A 182 -19.15 -4.23 39.66
N LYS A 183 -19.48 -3.66 40.80
CA LYS A 183 -18.85 -2.44 41.34
C LYS A 183 -17.35 -2.62 41.69
N GLU A 184 -16.90 -3.83 41.90
CA GLU A 184 -15.52 -4.23 42.22
C GLU A 184 -14.60 -4.15 40.99
N VAL A 185 -15.17 -4.00 39.79
CA VAL A 185 -14.43 -3.94 38.52
C VAL A 185 -14.62 -2.57 37.88
N ASN A 186 -13.55 -1.80 37.79
CA ASN A 186 -13.53 -0.53 37.07
C ASN A 186 -13.70 -0.78 35.58
N SER A 187 -14.70 -0.14 34.96
CA SER A 187 -14.98 -0.33 33.51
C SER A 187 -13.82 0.06 32.61
N ASP A 188 -13.10 1.13 32.95
CA ASP A 188 -11.95 1.60 32.17
C ASP A 188 -10.77 0.63 32.27
N PHE A 189 -10.53 0.08 33.47
CA PHE A 189 -9.55 -0.98 33.65
C PHE A 189 -9.93 -2.23 32.82
N PHE A 190 -11.22 -2.60 32.82
CA PHE A 190 -11.70 -3.73 32.02
C PHE A 190 -11.48 -3.49 30.50
N LEU A 191 -11.69 -2.26 30.02
CA LEU A 191 -11.38 -1.90 28.63
C LEU A 191 -9.90 -2.07 28.31
N ILE A 192 -9.00 -1.60 29.21
CA ILE A 192 -7.54 -1.77 29.08
C ILE A 192 -7.19 -3.25 29.04
N LEU A 193 -7.70 -4.03 29.99
CA LEU A 193 -7.47 -5.47 30.07
C LEU A 193 -7.91 -6.19 28.79
N TYR A 194 -9.10 -5.89 28.28
CA TYR A 194 -9.64 -6.52 27.08
C TYR A 194 -8.78 -6.20 25.84
N LYS A 195 -8.37 -4.95 25.66
CA LYS A 195 -7.53 -4.51 24.53
C LYS A 195 -6.16 -5.19 24.46
N THR A 196 -5.66 -5.69 25.59
CA THR A 196 -4.37 -6.42 25.64
C THR A 196 -4.52 -7.91 25.38
N ARG A 197 -5.74 -8.42 25.15
CA ARG A 197 -5.98 -9.85 24.87
C ARG A 197 -6.06 -10.09 23.38
N GLU A 198 -5.39 -11.13 22.93
CA GLU A 198 -5.55 -11.64 21.57
C GLU A 198 -6.92 -12.29 21.47
N VAL A 199 -7.84 -11.60 20.83
CA VAL A 199 -9.17 -12.13 20.53
C VAL A 199 -9.13 -12.72 19.13
N SER A 200 -8.57 -13.92 19.01
CA SER A 200 -8.53 -14.67 17.74
C SER A 200 -9.81 -15.49 17.54
N GLY A 201 -10.26 -15.57 16.31
CA GLY A 201 -11.47 -16.30 15.95
C GLY A 201 -11.22 -17.38 14.91
N THR A 202 -12.15 -18.31 14.78
CA THR A 202 -12.16 -19.35 13.75
C THR A 202 -13.29 -19.10 12.76
N GLY A 203 -13.09 -19.42 11.49
CA GLY A 203 -14.10 -19.34 10.43
C GLY A 203 -13.50 -18.93 9.09
N THR A 204 -13.89 -19.61 8.02
CA THR A 204 -13.38 -19.36 6.65
C THR A 204 -14.10 -18.20 5.95
N THR A 205 -15.36 -17.94 6.29
CA THR A 205 -16.18 -16.89 5.66
C THR A 205 -16.41 -15.69 6.60
N VAL A 206 -16.57 -15.96 7.91
CA VAL A 206 -16.75 -14.93 8.93
C VAL A 206 -15.94 -15.34 10.16
N THR A 207 -14.93 -14.53 10.50
CA THR A 207 -14.13 -14.75 11.70
C THR A 207 -14.96 -14.42 12.94
N GLY A 208 -15.07 -15.35 13.88
CA GLY A 208 -15.81 -15.18 15.12
C GLY A 208 -15.21 -15.97 16.28
N ILE A 209 -15.44 -15.48 17.51
CA ILE A 209 -15.09 -16.17 18.76
C ILE A 209 -16.36 -16.68 19.45
N LYS A 210 -16.32 -17.92 19.97
CA LYS A 210 -17.43 -18.43 20.77
C LYS A 210 -17.47 -17.75 22.14
N GLN A 211 -18.66 -17.64 22.70
CA GLN A 211 -18.86 -16.98 24.00
C GLN A 211 -18.03 -17.63 25.11
N ASP A 212 -17.96 -18.97 25.15
CA ASP A 212 -17.16 -19.70 26.14
C ASP A 212 -15.66 -19.43 25.99
N GLN A 213 -15.15 -19.31 24.77
CA GLN A 213 -13.77 -18.95 24.50
C GLN A 213 -13.47 -17.50 24.93
N LEU A 214 -14.37 -16.56 24.63
CA LEU A 214 -14.25 -15.18 25.08
C LEU A 214 -14.18 -15.06 26.59
N LEU A 215 -15.11 -15.72 27.29
CA LEU A 215 -15.18 -15.70 28.76
C LEU A 215 -14.02 -16.45 29.41
N ALA A 216 -13.38 -17.37 28.70
CA ALA A 216 -12.22 -18.13 29.15
C ALA A 216 -10.88 -17.38 28.99
N LEU A 217 -10.85 -16.20 28.38
CA LEU A 217 -9.62 -15.42 28.24
C LEU A 217 -8.98 -15.17 29.61
N PRO A 218 -7.65 -15.32 29.76
CA PRO A 218 -6.99 -15.13 31.03
C PRO A 218 -6.96 -13.65 31.45
N ALA A 219 -7.16 -13.39 32.74
CA ALA A 219 -7.23 -12.07 33.33
C ALA A 219 -6.55 -12.05 34.72
N ALA A 220 -6.22 -10.85 35.20
CA ALA A 220 -5.82 -10.60 36.56
C ALA A 220 -6.52 -9.34 37.07
N LEU A 221 -7.10 -9.41 38.24
CA LEU A 221 -7.84 -8.33 38.91
C LEU A 221 -6.98 -7.71 40.00
N PRO A 222 -6.59 -6.43 39.91
CA PRO A 222 -6.01 -5.68 41.03
C PRO A 222 -7.07 -5.22 42.00
N PRO A 223 -6.69 -4.75 43.23
CA PRO A 223 -7.57 -4.03 44.12
C PRO A 223 -8.21 -2.81 43.45
N LEU A 224 -9.42 -2.43 43.82
CA LEU A 224 -10.20 -1.37 43.13
C LEU A 224 -9.48 -0.01 43.09
N GLU A 225 -8.77 0.36 44.16
CA GLU A 225 -7.96 1.59 44.21
C GLU A 225 -6.81 1.52 43.24
N GLU A 226 -6.18 0.35 43.11
CA GLU A 226 -5.09 0.12 42.18
C GLU A 226 -5.57 0.13 40.72
N GLN A 227 -6.75 -0.44 40.43
CA GLN A 227 -7.40 -0.30 39.10
C GLN A 227 -7.53 1.17 38.72
N SER A 228 -8.02 2.02 39.65
CA SER A 228 -8.20 3.45 39.39
C SER A 228 -6.89 4.19 39.17
N ARG A 229 -5.83 3.85 39.92
CA ARG A 229 -4.47 4.41 39.74
C ARG A 229 -3.86 3.99 38.41
N ILE A 230 -4.06 2.74 38.01
CA ILE A 230 -3.60 2.22 36.70
C ILE A 230 -4.28 2.99 35.58
N VAL A 231 -5.62 3.14 35.61
CA VAL A 231 -6.36 3.90 34.60
C VAL A 231 -5.86 5.33 34.50
N ALA A 232 -5.72 6.04 35.63
CA ALA A 232 -5.22 7.41 35.63
C ALA A 232 -3.80 7.52 35.02
N LYS A 233 -2.93 6.54 35.31
CA LYS A 233 -1.57 6.52 34.74
C LYS A 233 -1.56 6.19 33.25
N VAL A 234 -2.41 5.28 32.79
CA VAL A 234 -2.58 4.98 31.36
C VAL A 234 -3.08 6.23 30.65
N ASP A 235 -4.11 6.90 31.15
CA ASP A 235 -4.65 8.12 30.53
C ASP A 235 -3.58 9.23 30.43
N GLU A 236 -2.80 9.45 31.49
CA GLU A 236 -1.66 10.40 31.49
C GLU A 236 -0.65 10.07 30.37
N LEU A 237 -0.25 8.79 30.27
CA LEU A 237 0.74 8.36 29.28
C LEU A 237 0.19 8.36 27.85
N MET A 238 -1.10 8.05 27.66
CA MET A 238 -1.76 8.16 26.34
C MET A 238 -1.80 9.61 25.85
N VAL A 239 -2.07 10.58 26.72
CA VAL A 239 -1.99 12.02 26.39
C VAL A 239 -0.57 12.42 25.98
N LEU A 240 0.47 11.85 26.59
CA LEU A 240 1.86 12.07 26.16
C LEU A 240 2.15 11.46 24.80
N CYS A 241 1.64 10.27 24.52
CA CYS A 241 1.72 9.65 23.20
C CYS A 241 1.03 10.50 22.11
N ASP A 242 -0.16 11.04 22.39
CA ASP A 242 -0.89 11.93 21.48
C ASP A 242 -0.08 13.21 21.17
N LYS A 243 0.52 13.82 22.20
CA LYS A 243 1.40 14.98 22.03
C LYS A 243 2.62 14.66 21.19
N LEU A 244 3.25 13.50 21.42
CA LEU A 244 4.41 13.06 20.65
C LEU A 244 4.07 12.85 19.19
N GLU A 245 2.95 12.21 18.91
CA GLU A 245 2.45 11.97 17.54
C GLU A 245 2.14 13.31 16.83
N ALA A 246 1.43 14.22 17.50
CA ALA A 246 1.15 15.55 16.97
C ALA A 246 2.44 16.34 16.66
N GLN A 247 3.46 16.26 17.51
CA GLN A 247 4.77 16.88 17.28
C GLN A 247 5.48 16.25 16.07
N GLN A 248 5.44 14.93 15.92
CA GLN A 248 6.02 14.23 14.76
C GLN A 248 5.33 14.64 13.46
N GLN A 249 4.01 14.69 13.44
CA GLN A 249 3.23 15.14 12.28
C GLN A 249 3.52 16.61 11.92
N ALA A 250 3.58 17.50 12.91
CA ALA A 250 3.93 18.90 12.70
C ALA A 250 5.36 19.05 12.13
N ARG A 251 6.34 18.33 12.69
CA ARG A 251 7.71 18.28 12.19
C ARG A 251 7.77 17.81 10.74
N ARG A 252 7.06 16.71 10.42
CA ARG A 252 7.01 16.18 9.06
C ARG A 252 6.43 17.18 8.07
N LYS A 253 5.33 17.84 8.42
CA LYS A 253 4.72 18.90 7.59
C LYS A 253 5.66 20.06 7.33
N LEU A 254 6.40 20.53 8.34
CA LEU A 254 7.41 21.58 8.17
C LEU A 254 8.55 21.12 7.25
N GLN A 255 9.03 19.90 7.42
CA GLN A 255 10.05 19.28 6.58
C GLN A 255 9.60 19.20 5.11
N ASP A 256 8.36 18.78 4.85
CA ASP A 256 7.76 18.71 3.52
C ASP A 256 7.69 20.11 2.88
N THR A 257 7.25 21.12 3.65
CA THR A 257 7.20 22.53 3.17
C THR A 257 8.59 23.05 2.85
N LEU A 258 9.58 22.79 3.72
CA LEU A 258 10.96 23.19 3.50
C LEU A 258 11.57 22.51 2.28
N ARG A 259 11.32 21.21 2.11
CA ARG A 259 11.76 20.44 0.94
C ARG A 259 11.18 21.04 -0.35
N GLN A 260 9.87 21.24 -0.40
CA GLN A 260 9.21 21.82 -1.58
C GLN A 260 9.77 23.20 -1.92
N SER A 261 9.90 24.12 -0.95
CA SER A 261 10.43 25.45 -1.17
C SER A 261 11.90 25.44 -1.61
N THR A 262 12.72 24.52 -1.07
CA THR A 262 14.12 24.35 -1.46
C THR A 262 14.24 23.82 -2.88
N LEU A 263 13.48 22.79 -3.25
CA LEU A 263 13.46 22.26 -4.62
C LEU A 263 12.98 23.31 -5.62
N GLN A 264 11.95 24.07 -5.27
CA GLN A 264 11.43 25.15 -6.11
C GLN A 264 12.46 26.27 -6.28
N ALA A 265 13.21 26.64 -5.24
CA ALA A 265 14.28 27.64 -5.34
C ALA A 265 15.39 27.20 -6.30
N VAL A 266 15.77 25.90 -6.28
CA VAL A 266 16.72 25.34 -7.24
C VAL A 266 16.17 25.37 -8.66
N ALA A 267 14.95 24.90 -8.88
CA ALA A 267 14.32 24.85 -10.21
C ALA A 267 14.16 26.27 -10.83
N ASN A 268 13.79 27.26 -10.01
CA ASN A 268 13.51 28.63 -10.43
C ASN A 268 14.75 29.54 -10.51
N SER A 269 15.96 29.05 -10.18
CA SER A 269 17.20 29.83 -10.25
C SER A 269 17.39 30.47 -11.63
N GLN A 270 17.62 31.77 -11.66
CA GLN A 270 17.72 32.56 -12.90
C GLN A 270 19.18 32.76 -13.39
N SER A 271 20.16 32.46 -12.54
CA SER A 271 21.58 32.58 -12.90
C SER A 271 22.39 31.38 -12.43
N PRO A 272 23.54 31.08 -13.07
CA PRO A 272 24.45 29.99 -12.64
C PRO A 272 24.91 30.17 -11.17
N ARG A 273 25.12 31.40 -10.72
CA ARG A 273 25.53 31.71 -9.33
C ARG A 273 24.41 31.39 -8.34
N GLU A 274 23.19 31.72 -8.68
CA GLU A 274 22.00 31.42 -7.85
C GLU A 274 21.76 29.93 -7.81
N LEU A 275 21.82 29.23 -8.96
CA LEU A 275 21.72 27.78 -9.03
C LEU A 275 22.77 27.09 -8.16
N GLN A 276 24.04 27.52 -8.22
CA GLN A 276 25.10 26.99 -7.39
C GLN A 276 24.82 27.18 -5.90
N SER A 277 24.38 28.41 -5.48
CA SER A 277 24.11 28.67 -4.07
C SER A 277 22.91 27.91 -3.52
N THR A 278 21.84 27.77 -4.30
CA THR A 278 20.64 27.00 -3.92
C THR A 278 20.92 25.50 -3.91
N TRP A 279 21.75 25.00 -4.85
CA TRP A 279 22.21 23.64 -4.90
C TRP A 279 23.08 23.26 -3.69
N MET A 280 24.02 24.12 -3.29
CA MET A 280 24.83 23.92 -2.08
C MET A 280 23.94 23.83 -0.84
N ARG A 281 22.96 24.74 -0.71
CA ARG A 281 21.99 24.70 0.41
C ARG A 281 21.18 23.41 0.43
N LEU A 282 20.77 22.92 -0.72
CA LEU A 282 20.09 21.61 -0.87
C LEU A 282 21.01 20.50 -0.38
N GLY A 283 22.28 20.49 -0.81
CA GLY A 283 23.28 19.49 -0.42
C GLY A 283 23.55 19.46 1.07
N ASP A 284 23.77 20.64 1.69
CA ASP A 284 24.04 20.77 3.12
C ASP A 284 22.89 20.25 4.00
N ASN A 285 21.64 20.29 3.47
CA ASN A 285 20.45 19.85 4.21
C ASN A 285 19.87 18.54 3.67
N PHE A 286 20.55 17.84 2.75
CA PHE A 286 20.00 16.73 2.01
C PHE A 286 19.41 15.64 2.91
N GLY A 287 20.15 15.18 3.92
CA GLY A 287 19.71 14.15 4.85
C GLY A 287 18.52 14.55 5.74
N HIS A 288 18.30 15.85 5.94
CA HIS A 288 17.14 16.36 6.67
C HIS A 288 15.92 16.52 5.77
N LEU A 289 16.12 16.86 4.52
CA LEU A 289 15.05 17.08 3.55
C LEU A 289 14.50 15.76 2.98
N PHE A 290 15.37 14.75 2.86
CA PHE A 290 15.05 13.43 2.28
C PHE A 290 15.32 12.33 3.31
N SER A 291 14.45 12.18 4.27
CA SER A 291 14.60 11.22 5.37
C SER A 291 13.78 9.94 5.19
N GLU A 292 12.81 9.95 4.28
CA GLU A 292 11.95 8.82 3.95
C GLU A 292 12.10 8.42 2.47
N PRO A 293 11.87 7.14 2.11
CA PRO A 293 11.98 6.68 0.73
C PRO A 293 11.13 7.49 -0.26
N GLU A 294 9.94 7.89 0.16
CA GLU A 294 8.97 8.64 -0.64
C GLU A 294 9.44 10.07 -0.97
N ASP A 295 10.36 10.62 -0.17
CA ASP A 295 10.90 11.97 -0.37
C ASP A 295 11.78 12.05 -1.63
N VAL A 296 12.39 10.93 -2.00
CA VAL A 296 13.36 10.84 -3.11
C VAL A 296 12.69 11.10 -4.47
N ASP A 297 11.40 10.81 -4.60
CA ASP A 297 10.67 11.05 -5.86
C ASP A 297 10.55 12.55 -6.18
N ALA A 298 10.42 13.40 -5.15
CA ALA A 298 10.44 14.84 -5.34
C ALA A 298 11.80 15.33 -5.87
N PHE A 299 12.90 14.72 -5.43
CA PHE A 299 14.24 15.02 -5.95
C PHE A 299 14.42 14.54 -7.39
N LYS A 300 13.91 13.36 -7.75
CA LYS A 300 13.87 12.91 -9.16
C LYS A 300 13.11 13.90 -10.04
N GLY A 301 11.99 14.44 -9.54
CA GLY A 301 11.25 15.49 -10.24
C GLY A 301 12.10 16.75 -10.50
N LEU A 302 12.88 17.21 -9.51
CA LEU A 302 13.81 18.33 -9.72
C LEU A 302 14.86 18.01 -10.79
N ILE A 303 15.46 16.82 -10.77
CA ILE A 303 16.44 16.40 -11.78
C ILE A 303 15.83 16.48 -13.20
N LEU A 304 14.58 16.03 -13.35
CA LEU A 304 13.87 16.13 -14.63
C LEU A 304 13.58 17.57 -15.05
N ASP A 305 13.22 18.45 -14.13
CA ASP A 305 13.01 19.88 -14.43
C ASP A 305 14.31 20.57 -14.83
N LEU A 306 15.42 20.27 -14.16
CA LEU A 306 16.74 20.78 -14.53
C LEU A 306 17.18 20.26 -15.91
N ALA A 307 16.89 19.00 -16.22
CA ALA A 307 17.13 18.39 -17.53
C ALA A 307 16.31 19.06 -18.64
N ALA A 308 15.02 19.28 -18.40
CA ALA A 308 14.11 19.92 -19.34
C ALA A 308 14.35 21.43 -19.53
N SER A 309 14.99 22.11 -18.56
CA SER A 309 15.34 23.53 -18.65
C SER A 309 16.78 23.80 -19.12
N GLY A 310 17.58 22.78 -19.40
CA GLY A 310 18.97 22.91 -19.80
C GLY A 310 19.94 23.34 -18.69
N LYS A 311 19.51 23.26 -17.43
CA LYS A 311 20.31 23.67 -16.25
C LYS A 311 21.13 22.50 -15.68
N LEU A 312 20.92 21.27 -16.18
CA LEU A 312 21.58 20.06 -15.65
C LEU A 312 23.05 19.92 -16.10
N LEU A 313 23.37 20.42 -17.29
CA LEU A 313 24.72 20.36 -17.86
C LEU A 313 25.47 21.70 -17.74
N ASN A 314 26.78 21.64 -17.49
CA ASN A 314 27.61 22.85 -17.49
C ASN A 314 27.85 23.34 -18.91
N VAL A 315 27.72 24.64 -19.13
CA VAL A 315 27.67 25.32 -20.46
C VAL A 315 29.04 25.40 -21.17
N GLU A 316 30.13 24.87 -20.60
CA GLU A 316 31.48 24.98 -21.15
C GLU A 316 31.69 24.31 -22.54
N HIS A 317 30.71 23.51 -23.02
CA HIS A 317 30.80 22.85 -24.33
C HIS A 317 29.69 23.34 -25.26
N ARG A 318 29.82 24.58 -25.75
CA ARG A 318 28.97 25.10 -26.83
C ARG A 318 29.22 24.29 -28.09
N GLN A 319 28.25 23.46 -28.48
CA GLN A 319 28.25 22.77 -29.78
C GLN A 319 27.83 23.77 -30.86
N ALA A 320 28.37 23.60 -32.08
CA ALA A 320 28.01 24.45 -33.23
C ALA A 320 26.55 24.24 -33.69
N ALA A 321 25.93 23.08 -33.38
CA ALA A 321 24.54 22.76 -33.73
C ALA A 321 23.54 23.32 -32.74
N THR A 322 22.38 23.78 -33.23
CA THR A 322 21.28 24.31 -32.44
C THR A 322 20.04 23.41 -32.49
N GLY A 323 19.07 23.67 -31.57
CA GLY A 323 17.76 23.04 -31.61
C GLY A 323 16.96 23.38 -32.88
N THR A 324 17.21 24.57 -33.48
CA THR A 324 16.58 24.96 -34.74
C THR A 324 17.12 24.11 -35.88
N ASP A 325 18.46 23.88 -35.99
CA ASP A 325 19.05 23.03 -36.98
C ASP A 325 18.50 21.59 -36.92
N LEU A 326 18.24 21.11 -35.68
CA LEU A 326 17.63 19.81 -35.46
C LEU A 326 16.17 19.77 -35.95
N LEU A 327 15.39 20.82 -35.72
CA LEU A 327 14.01 20.91 -36.23
C LEU A 327 13.98 20.91 -37.78
N ASP A 328 14.91 21.64 -38.40
CA ASP A 328 15.04 21.65 -39.85
C ASP A 328 15.41 20.25 -40.40
N ALA A 329 16.34 19.56 -39.74
CA ALA A 329 16.67 18.18 -40.08
C ALA A 329 15.47 17.23 -39.94
N ILE A 330 14.69 17.36 -38.89
CA ILE A 330 13.44 16.58 -38.68
C ILE A 330 12.41 16.89 -39.77
N ALA A 331 12.25 18.17 -40.14
CA ALA A 331 11.34 18.58 -41.20
C ALA A 331 11.74 17.98 -42.58
N MET A 332 13.02 18.04 -42.89
CA MET A 332 13.56 17.41 -44.14
C MET A 332 13.36 15.88 -44.13
N LYS A 333 13.67 15.22 -43.03
CA LYS A 333 13.50 13.77 -42.88
C LYS A 333 12.04 13.34 -43.01
N ARG A 334 11.11 14.16 -42.50
CA ARG A 334 9.66 13.93 -42.64
C ARG A 334 9.19 14.09 -44.09
N ILE A 335 9.73 15.05 -44.81
CA ILE A 335 9.44 15.21 -46.26
C ILE A 335 9.96 13.99 -47.03
N GLU A 336 11.19 13.53 -46.77
CA GLU A 336 11.76 12.31 -47.33
C GLU A 336 10.84 11.10 -47.02
N TRP A 337 10.48 10.91 -45.75
CA TRP A 337 9.55 9.85 -45.32
C TRP A 337 8.23 9.89 -46.11
N SER A 338 7.64 11.06 -46.34
CA SER A 338 6.40 11.19 -47.09
C SER A 338 6.53 10.81 -48.58
N ARG A 339 7.75 10.86 -49.13
CA ARG A 339 8.05 10.49 -50.52
C ARG A 339 8.40 9.03 -50.70
N THR A 340 9.03 8.45 -49.69
CA THR A 340 9.57 7.05 -49.72
C THR A 340 8.58 6.02 -49.19
N SER A 341 7.61 6.45 -48.38
CA SER A 341 6.54 5.57 -47.82
C SER A 341 5.46 5.30 -48.83
N GLU A 342 4.79 4.14 -48.69
CA GLU A 342 3.66 3.72 -49.51
C GLU A 342 2.43 3.41 -48.68
N GLY A 343 1.27 3.31 -49.32
CA GLY A 343 0.02 2.84 -48.72
C GLY A 343 -0.47 3.68 -47.55
N GLN A 344 -0.73 3.06 -46.40
CA GLN A 344 -1.26 3.74 -45.22
C GLN A 344 -0.20 4.65 -44.56
N GLU A 345 1.07 4.22 -44.57
CA GLU A 345 2.16 5.01 -43.99
C GLU A 345 2.34 6.35 -44.72
N GLN A 346 2.23 6.37 -46.03
CA GLN A 346 2.28 7.59 -46.84
C GLN A 346 1.11 8.53 -46.52
N LYS A 347 -0.09 7.95 -46.30
CA LYS A 347 -1.27 8.76 -45.91
C LYS A 347 -1.06 9.44 -44.56
N GLU A 348 -0.49 8.75 -43.57
CA GLU A 348 -0.16 9.32 -42.27
C GLU A 348 0.91 10.41 -42.40
N ALA A 349 1.98 10.16 -43.19
CA ALA A 349 3.02 11.16 -43.42
C ALA A 349 2.46 12.46 -44.04
N LEU A 350 1.61 12.34 -45.06
CA LEU A 350 0.93 13.49 -45.65
C LEU A 350 -0.03 14.19 -44.70
N ALA A 351 -0.71 13.44 -43.84
CA ALA A 351 -1.57 14.00 -42.82
C ALA A 351 -0.78 14.84 -41.80
N MET A 352 0.40 14.34 -41.35
CA MET A 352 1.29 15.10 -40.46
C MET A 352 1.79 16.38 -41.11
N LEU A 353 2.21 16.35 -42.39
CA LEU A 353 2.63 17.56 -43.10
C LEU A 353 1.51 18.60 -43.25
N ARG A 354 0.23 18.16 -43.44
CA ARG A 354 -0.91 19.09 -43.49
C ARG A 354 -1.16 19.76 -42.15
N LYS A 355 -1.14 19.00 -41.05
CA LYS A 355 -1.33 19.51 -39.69
C LYS A 355 -0.28 20.56 -39.35
N LEU A 356 1.00 20.27 -39.63
CA LEU A 356 2.12 21.19 -39.35
C LEU A 356 2.01 22.53 -40.06
N ARG A 357 1.39 22.57 -41.27
CA ARG A 357 1.20 23.83 -42.00
C ARG A 357 0.23 24.79 -41.32
N THR A 358 -0.70 24.29 -40.53
CA THR A 358 -1.75 25.08 -39.85
C THR A 358 -1.53 25.20 -38.34
N GLN A 359 -0.54 24.46 -37.80
CA GLN A 359 -0.25 24.46 -36.37
C GLN A 359 0.32 25.81 -35.92
N GLN A 360 -0.25 26.38 -34.88
CA GLN A 360 0.29 27.51 -34.14
C GLN A 360 0.74 27.00 -32.77
N VAL A 361 2.02 27.18 -32.48
CA VAL A 361 2.63 26.68 -31.24
C VAL A 361 2.87 27.87 -30.30
N PRO A 362 2.19 27.93 -29.15
CA PRO A 362 2.48 28.96 -28.15
C PRO A 362 3.85 28.71 -27.55
N THR A 363 4.69 29.75 -27.49
CA THR A 363 6.00 29.66 -26.82
C THR A 363 5.79 29.86 -25.30
N PRO A 364 6.24 28.95 -24.45
CA PRO A 364 6.20 29.14 -23.01
C PRO A 364 7.06 30.37 -22.57
N GLU A 365 6.67 31.01 -21.48
CA GLU A 365 7.46 32.11 -20.90
C GLU A 365 8.79 31.66 -20.29
N ALA A 366 8.95 30.36 -20.05
CA ALA A 366 10.15 29.75 -19.46
C ALA A 366 11.36 29.91 -20.40
N SER A 367 12.46 30.46 -19.88
CA SER A 367 13.71 30.64 -20.63
C SER A 367 14.43 29.30 -20.86
N LEU A 368 14.97 29.13 -22.05
CA LEU A 368 15.88 28.05 -22.43
C LEU A 368 17.28 28.61 -22.71
N PRO A 369 18.31 27.73 -22.73
CA PRO A 369 19.61 28.10 -23.30
C PRO A 369 19.46 28.64 -24.73
N GLU A 370 20.27 29.63 -25.14
CA GLU A 370 20.16 30.32 -26.44
C GLU A 370 20.19 29.39 -27.65
N HIS A 371 20.89 28.27 -27.55
CA HIS A 371 21.01 27.26 -28.61
C HIS A 371 19.89 26.21 -28.61
N TRP A 372 18.97 26.25 -27.61
CA TRP A 372 17.78 25.42 -27.59
C TRP A 372 16.61 26.14 -28.21
N THR A 373 15.57 25.40 -28.58
CA THR A 373 14.30 25.97 -29.05
C THR A 373 13.11 25.26 -28.49
N TRP A 374 11.95 25.94 -28.47
CA TRP A 374 10.67 25.30 -28.16
C TRP A 374 10.05 24.73 -29.42
N ALA A 375 9.47 23.52 -29.33
CA ALA A 375 8.69 22.92 -30.40
C ALA A 375 7.53 22.09 -29.86
N SER A 376 6.48 21.89 -30.66
CA SER A 376 5.41 20.99 -30.32
C SER A 376 5.83 19.52 -30.41
N LEU A 377 5.12 18.62 -29.71
CA LEU A 377 5.29 17.18 -29.87
C LEU A 377 5.15 16.77 -31.36
N LEU A 378 4.23 17.37 -32.09
CA LEU A 378 4.08 17.10 -33.51
C LEU A 378 5.30 17.53 -34.33
N GLN A 379 5.91 18.70 -34.01
CA GLN A 379 7.09 19.20 -34.74
C GLN A 379 8.34 18.32 -34.57
N ILE A 380 8.52 17.70 -33.40
CA ILE A 380 9.68 16.85 -33.13
C ILE A 380 9.48 15.40 -33.55
N SER A 381 8.24 14.98 -33.83
CA SER A 381 7.89 13.57 -34.09
C SER A 381 7.88 13.25 -35.58
N GLN A 382 8.21 12.00 -35.92
CA GLN A 382 7.89 11.42 -37.22
C GLN A 382 6.37 11.39 -37.39
N ALA A 383 5.65 10.88 -36.38
CA ALA A 383 4.22 10.81 -36.36
C ALA A 383 3.66 10.81 -34.92
N VAL A 384 2.46 11.38 -34.78
CA VAL A 384 1.62 11.32 -33.58
C VAL A 384 0.29 10.72 -33.99
N VAL A 385 -0.02 9.51 -33.52
CA VAL A 385 -1.17 8.73 -33.98
C VAL A 385 -2.09 8.38 -32.82
N ASP A 386 -3.38 8.66 -32.97
CA ASP A 386 -4.40 8.32 -31.98
C ASP A 386 -4.83 6.85 -32.07
N CYS A 387 -5.27 6.30 -30.96
CA CYS A 387 -5.79 4.95 -30.84
C CYS A 387 -7.09 4.74 -31.60
N HIS A 388 -7.48 3.48 -31.79
CA HIS A 388 -8.84 3.14 -32.20
C HIS A 388 -9.81 3.33 -31.02
N ASN A 389 -10.90 4.06 -31.26
CA ASN A 389 -11.79 4.57 -30.21
C ASN A 389 -12.86 3.55 -29.74
N LYS A 390 -12.59 2.24 -29.93
CA LYS A 390 -13.46 1.15 -29.48
C LYS A 390 -12.70 0.19 -28.58
N THR A 391 -13.41 -0.49 -27.68
CA THR A 391 -12.85 -1.57 -26.88
C THR A 391 -12.54 -2.75 -27.79
N ALA A 392 -11.31 -3.22 -27.77
CA ALA A 392 -10.90 -4.41 -28.52
C ALA A 392 -11.49 -5.67 -27.89
N PRO A 393 -11.87 -6.69 -28.66
CA PRO A 393 -12.18 -8.01 -28.14
C PRO A 393 -10.92 -8.64 -27.54
N TYR A 394 -11.03 -9.15 -26.32
CA TYR A 394 -9.91 -9.77 -25.62
C TYR A 394 -9.87 -11.27 -25.87
N VAL A 395 -8.64 -11.81 -25.87
CA VAL A 395 -8.32 -13.23 -25.94
C VAL A 395 -7.42 -13.64 -24.79
N SER A 396 -7.34 -14.94 -24.48
CA SER A 396 -6.45 -15.46 -23.43
C SER A 396 -4.98 -15.37 -23.80
N GLU A 397 -4.65 -15.58 -25.06
CA GLU A 397 -3.28 -15.55 -25.60
C GLU A 397 -3.22 -14.68 -26.86
N GLY A 398 -2.12 -13.96 -27.07
CA GLY A 398 -1.96 -13.08 -28.24
C GLY A 398 -1.10 -11.86 -27.94
N ILE A 399 -1.35 -10.77 -28.67
CA ILE A 399 -0.59 -9.52 -28.60
C ILE A 399 -1.07 -8.67 -27.42
N HIS A 400 -0.13 -8.07 -26.69
CA HIS A 400 -0.40 -7.19 -25.57
C HIS A 400 -1.15 -5.93 -25.98
N LEU A 401 -2.34 -5.70 -25.42
CA LEU A 401 -3.08 -4.45 -25.57
C LEU A 401 -2.76 -3.54 -24.39
N ILE A 402 -2.07 -2.44 -24.64
CA ILE A 402 -1.61 -1.52 -23.61
C ILE A 402 -2.69 -0.48 -23.31
N ARG A 403 -3.27 -0.56 -22.14
CA ARG A 403 -4.27 0.38 -21.64
C ARG A 403 -3.59 1.47 -20.80
N THR A 404 -4.32 2.55 -20.51
CA THR A 404 -3.84 3.63 -19.65
C THR A 404 -3.45 3.15 -18.24
N THR A 405 -4.04 2.04 -17.77
CA THR A 405 -3.70 1.40 -16.49
C THR A 405 -2.38 0.65 -16.48
N ASP A 406 -1.87 0.30 -17.66
CA ASP A 406 -0.69 -0.53 -17.83
C ASP A 406 0.60 0.31 -18.02
N ILE A 407 0.46 1.65 -17.95
CA ILE A 407 1.56 2.63 -18.04
C ILE A 407 1.62 3.40 -16.72
N ARG A 408 2.79 3.39 -16.05
CA ARG A 408 3.05 4.14 -14.81
C ARG A 408 4.52 4.52 -14.70
N ASN A 409 4.76 5.76 -14.29
CA ASN A 409 6.10 6.26 -13.96
C ASN A 409 7.15 5.96 -15.05
N GLY A 410 6.79 6.12 -16.33
CA GLY A 410 7.69 5.89 -17.46
C GLY A 410 7.88 4.43 -17.85
N ARG A 411 7.16 3.49 -17.25
CA ARG A 411 7.27 2.05 -17.50
C ARG A 411 5.97 1.46 -18.01
N MET A 412 6.10 0.44 -18.85
CA MET A 412 5.00 -0.36 -19.36
C MET A 412 4.99 -1.71 -18.66
N ASP A 413 3.93 -2.02 -17.93
CA ASP A 413 3.77 -3.32 -17.27
C ASP A 413 3.07 -4.31 -18.20
N LEU A 414 3.81 -5.24 -18.75
CA LEU A 414 3.28 -6.26 -19.65
C LEU A 414 2.70 -7.48 -18.92
N SER A 415 2.94 -7.63 -17.62
CA SER A 415 2.55 -8.83 -16.84
C SER A 415 1.03 -8.99 -16.69
N ARG A 416 0.28 -7.87 -16.68
CA ARG A 416 -1.17 -7.82 -16.42
C ARG A 416 -2.00 -7.28 -17.59
N THR A 417 -1.39 -7.12 -18.76
CA THR A 417 -2.09 -6.58 -19.94
C THR A 417 -3.16 -7.54 -20.45
N LYS A 418 -4.23 -6.99 -21.01
CA LYS A 418 -5.16 -7.76 -21.82
C LYS A 418 -4.49 -8.10 -23.15
N LYS A 419 -4.94 -9.20 -23.77
CA LYS A 419 -4.39 -9.65 -25.06
C LYS A 419 -5.45 -9.61 -26.15
N ILE A 420 -5.01 -9.43 -27.39
CA ILE A 420 -5.85 -9.40 -28.60
C ILE A 420 -5.32 -10.36 -29.65
N SER A 421 -6.20 -10.80 -30.55
CA SER A 421 -5.84 -11.66 -31.69
C SER A 421 -5.04 -10.92 -32.75
N GLU A 422 -4.37 -11.66 -33.63
CA GLU A 422 -3.67 -11.12 -34.81
C GLU A 422 -4.61 -10.34 -35.74
N GLU A 423 -5.82 -10.82 -35.94
CA GLU A 423 -6.83 -10.13 -36.77
C GLU A 423 -7.24 -8.80 -36.15
N THR A 424 -7.49 -8.79 -34.84
CA THR A 424 -7.78 -7.56 -34.09
C THR A 424 -6.61 -6.59 -34.16
N TYR A 425 -5.37 -7.06 -33.98
CA TYR A 425 -4.18 -6.25 -34.09
C TYR A 425 -4.03 -5.61 -35.47
N ALA A 426 -4.18 -6.37 -36.55
CA ALA A 426 -4.09 -5.87 -37.92
C ALA A 426 -5.05 -4.70 -38.17
N TYR A 427 -6.25 -4.73 -37.57
CA TYR A 427 -7.21 -3.66 -37.71
C TYR A 427 -6.96 -2.49 -36.74
N TRP A 428 -6.59 -2.75 -35.45
CA TRP A 428 -6.34 -1.71 -34.45
C TRP A 428 -5.07 -0.92 -34.74
N ALA A 429 -4.02 -1.60 -35.16
CA ALA A 429 -2.71 -1.00 -35.42
C ALA A 429 -2.53 -0.54 -36.90
N ARG A 430 -3.57 -0.63 -37.75
CA ARG A 430 -3.50 -0.40 -39.21
C ARG A 430 -2.93 0.98 -39.60
N ARG A 431 -3.12 2.02 -38.76
CA ARG A 431 -2.58 3.35 -39.06
C ARG A 431 -1.07 3.39 -38.91
N MET A 432 -0.57 2.85 -37.82
CA MET A 432 0.85 2.79 -37.51
C MET A 432 1.10 1.64 -36.52
N PRO A 433 1.53 0.46 -36.97
CA PRO A 433 1.91 -0.63 -36.07
C PRO A 433 3.02 -0.18 -35.10
N PRO A 434 2.86 -0.33 -33.77
CA PRO A 434 3.87 0.05 -32.81
C PRO A 434 5.17 -0.74 -33.00
N LYS A 435 6.30 -0.06 -32.76
CA LYS A 435 7.67 -0.63 -32.82
C LYS A 435 8.39 -0.35 -31.50
N GLY A 436 9.42 -1.14 -31.20
CA GLY A 436 10.36 -0.81 -30.14
C GLY A 436 10.86 0.62 -30.27
N GLY A 437 10.97 1.35 -29.17
CA GLY A 437 11.37 2.75 -29.14
C GLY A 437 10.24 3.78 -29.35
N ASP A 438 9.03 3.38 -29.81
CA ASP A 438 7.87 4.27 -29.83
C ASP A 438 7.45 4.66 -28.40
N ILE A 439 6.87 5.84 -28.21
CA ILE A 439 6.35 6.28 -26.92
C ILE A 439 4.82 6.19 -26.95
N PHE A 440 4.25 5.50 -25.98
CA PHE A 440 2.81 5.55 -25.69
C PHE A 440 2.55 6.64 -24.67
N PHE A 441 1.57 7.51 -24.95
CA PHE A 441 1.17 8.63 -24.13
C PHE A 441 -0.32 8.53 -23.79
N THR A 442 -0.70 8.68 -22.52
CA THR A 442 -2.09 8.59 -22.08
C THR A 442 -2.76 9.96 -22.06
N ARG A 443 -3.94 10.06 -22.68
CA ARG A 443 -4.72 11.31 -22.77
C ARG A 443 -5.72 11.50 -21.62
N GLU A 444 -6.05 10.40 -20.93
CA GLU A 444 -7.16 10.35 -19.95
C GLU A 444 -6.97 9.15 -19.01
N ALA A 445 -7.33 9.29 -17.74
CA ALA A 445 -7.52 8.25 -16.72
C ALA A 445 -6.36 7.22 -16.53
N PRO A 446 -5.15 7.60 -16.16
CA PRO A 446 -4.66 8.95 -15.90
C PRO A 446 -4.16 9.63 -17.15
N MET A 447 -4.18 10.96 -17.13
CA MET A 447 -3.65 11.79 -18.19
C MET A 447 -2.15 12.02 -17.97
N GLY A 448 -1.34 11.99 -19.06
CA GLY A 448 0.06 12.40 -19.01
C GLY A 448 1.06 11.31 -18.62
N GLU A 449 0.63 10.08 -18.42
CA GLU A 449 1.57 8.97 -18.32
C GLU A 449 2.14 8.61 -19.69
N ALA A 450 3.42 8.25 -19.73
CA ALA A 450 4.07 7.82 -20.95
C ALA A 450 5.06 6.68 -20.66
N ALA A 451 5.27 5.83 -21.67
CA ALA A 451 6.29 4.78 -21.62
C ALA A 451 6.82 4.46 -23.01
N ILE A 452 8.08 4.04 -23.08
CA ILE A 452 8.71 3.57 -24.31
C ILE A 452 8.32 2.10 -24.51
N VAL A 453 7.93 1.75 -25.74
CA VAL A 453 7.68 0.37 -26.15
C VAL A 453 9.00 -0.39 -26.08
N PRO A 454 9.07 -1.51 -25.33
CA PRO A 454 10.30 -2.30 -25.23
C PRO A 454 10.70 -2.90 -26.58
N GLU A 455 12.01 -3.06 -26.78
CA GLU A 455 12.54 -3.73 -27.98
C GLU A 455 12.11 -5.21 -28.00
N GLY A 456 11.72 -5.68 -29.19
CA GLY A 456 11.31 -7.07 -29.40
C GLY A 456 9.88 -7.40 -28.97
N GLU A 457 9.19 -6.51 -28.25
CA GLU A 457 7.82 -6.75 -27.80
C GLU A 457 6.79 -6.31 -28.85
N ARG A 458 5.75 -7.14 -29.05
CA ARG A 458 4.60 -6.80 -29.88
C ARG A 458 3.46 -6.29 -29.02
N VAL A 459 3.20 -5.01 -29.17
CA VAL A 459 2.14 -4.32 -28.41
C VAL A 459 1.14 -3.60 -29.33
N CYS A 460 -0.07 -3.43 -28.85
CA CYS A 460 -1.11 -2.66 -29.50
C CYS A 460 -1.54 -1.49 -28.63
N LEU A 461 -1.81 -0.35 -29.25
CA LEU A 461 -2.29 0.85 -28.58
C LEU A 461 -3.73 0.66 -28.10
N GLY A 462 -3.96 0.77 -26.82
CA GLY A 462 -5.29 0.75 -26.19
C GLY A 462 -6.01 2.08 -26.28
N GLN A 463 -7.29 2.10 -25.87
CA GLN A 463 -8.09 3.32 -25.87
C GLN A 463 -7.48 4.42 -25.01
N ARG A 464 -7.76 5.69 -25.36
CA ARG A 464 -7.35 6.89 -24.59
C ARG A 464 -5.85 7.12 -24.56
N SER A 465 -5.09 6.47 -25.42
CA SER A 465 -3.65 6.61 -25.58
C SER A 465 -3.28 7.04 -26.98
N MET A 466 -2.11 7.63 -27.12
CA MET A 466 -1.52 8.01 -28.42
C MET A 466 -0.16 7.39 -28.57
N LEU A 467 0.23 7.10 -29.80
CA LEU A 467 1.58 6.68 -30.19
C LEU A 467 2.34 7.90 -30.71
N ILE A 468 3.53 8.12 -30.16
CA ILE A 468 4.49 9.12 -30.60
C ILE A 468 5.69 8.37 -31.15
N ARG A 469 5.95 8.49 -32.46
CA ARG A 469 7.10 7.94 -33.14
C ARG A 469 8.10 9.03 -33.46
N LEU A 470 9.35 8.81 -33.16
CA LEU A 470 10.43 9.74 -33.40
C LEU A 470 11.31 9.24 -34.53
N PHE A 471 12.21 10.10 -35.05
CA PHE A 471 13.37 9.69 -35.84
C PHE A 471 14.51 9.43 -34.84
N PRO A 472 14.87 8.19 -34.56
CA PRO A 472 15.80 7.84 -33.47
C PRO A 472 17.20 8.41 -33.64
N GLU A 473 17.62 8.61 -34.91
CA GLU A 473 18.89 9.26 -35.25
C GLU A 473 18.91 10.78 -34.92
N LEU A 474 17.76 11.42 -34.82
CA LEU A 474 17.62 12.87 -34.56
C LEU A 474 17.12 13.18 -33.14
N VAL A 475 16.22 12.36 -32.60
CA VAL A 475 15.62 12.61 -31.27
C VAL A 475 15.78 11.39 -30.39
N ASN A 476 16.27 11.61 -29.16
CA ASN A 476 16.38 10.57 -28.16
C ASN A 476 15.03 10.36 -27.46
N ASN A 477 14.44 9.17 -27.57
CA ASN A 477 13.14 8.85 -26.99
C ASN A 477 13.14 8.92 -25.45
N ARG A 478 14.25 8.57 -24.79
CA ARG A 478 14.38 8.67 -23.33
C ARG A 478 14.44 10.13 -22.87
N PHE A 479 15.10 11.00 -23.63
CA PHE A 479 15.08 12.45 -23.36
C PHE A 479 13.64 12.96 -23.39
N LEU A 480 12.90 12.64 -24.47
CA LEU A 480 11.49 13.05 -24.56
C LEU A 480 10.65 12.45 -23.40
N LEU A 481 10.87 11.19 -23.07
CA LEU A 481 10.17 10.58 -21.91
C LEU A 481 10.46 11.36 -20.62
N TYR A 482 11.72 11.73 -20.36
CA TYR A 482 12.10 12.52 -19.20
C TYR A 482 11.48 13.91 -19.19
N VAL A 483 11.41 14.56 -20.34
CA VAL A 483 10.67 15.83 -20.47
C VAL A 483 9.21 15.66 -20.15
N ILE A 484 8.54 14.63 -20.67
CA ILE A 484 7.12 14.33 -20.39
C ILE A 484 6.90 14.07 -18.91
N GLN A 485 7.81 13.39 -18.23
CA GLN A 485 7.72 13.11 -16.80
C GLN A 485 8.09 14.28 -15.88
N SER A 486 8.69 15.36 -16.43
CA SER A 486 9.10 16.50 -15.61
C SER A 486 7.88 17.23 -15.01
N PRO A 487 7.94 17.67 -13.73
CA PRO A 487 6.86 18.42 -13.09
C PRO A 487 6.43 19.66 -13.89
N SER A 488 7.38 20.38 -14.47
CA SER A 488 7.10 21.54 -15.29
C SER A 488 6.28 21.25 -16.54
N PHE A 489 6.56 20.14 -17.23
CA PHE A 489 5.75 19.67 -18.37
C PHE A 489 4.38 19.22 -17.91
N GLN A 490 4.29 18.43 -16.84
CA GLN A 490 3.04 17.93 -16.29
C GLN A 490 2.10 19.08 -15.88
N ASN A 491 2.63 20.14 -15.28
CA ASN A 491 1.85 21.31 -14.91
C ASN A 491 1.30 22.03 -16.15
N ARG A 492 2.12 22.31 -17.17
CA ARG A 492 1.64 22.91 -18.42
C ARG A 492 0.57 22.07 -19.12
N MET A 493 0.76 20.74 -19.11
CA MET A 493 -0.22 19.82 -19.65
C MET A 493 -1.56 19.87 -18.92
N ILE A 494 -1.54 19.96 -17.57
CA ILE A 494 -2.75 20.06 -16.74
C ILE A 494 -3.49 21.38 -17.02
N GLU A 495 -2.79 22.48 -17.27
CA GLU A 495 -3.37 23.77 -17.66
C GLU A 495 -4.02 23.71 -19.04
N ALA A 496 -3.43 22.97 -19.98
CA ALA A 496 -3.98 22.76 -21.32
C ALA A 496 -5.15 21.76 -21.37
N ALA A 497 -5.40 21.03 -20.29
CA ALA A 497 -6.44 20.00 -20.23
C ALA A 497 -7.83 20.59 -20.08
N ILE A 498 -8.83 19.91 -20.65
CA ILE A 498 -10.24 20.26 -20.57
C ILE A 498 -11.03 19.25 -19.73
N GLY A 499 -12.18 19.67 -19.21
CA GLY A 499 -13.09 18.83 -18.43
C GLY A 499 -13.10 19.20 -16.94
N MET A 500 -14.31 19.27 -16.33
CA MET A 500 -14.48 19.63 -14.91
C MET A 500 -14.33 18.41 -13.99
N THR A 501 -14.89 17.28 -14.37
CA THR A 501 -14.89 16.07 -13.53
C THR A 501 -13.74 15.12 -13.87
N VAL A 502 -13.45 14.91 -15.17
CA VAL A 502 -12.32 14.13 -15.65
C VAL A 502 -11.54 14.98 -16.64
N LYS A 503 -10.32 15.37 -16.25
CA LYS A 503 -9.43 16.09 -17.14
C LYS A 503 -8.92 15.18 -18.25
N HIS A 504 -8.98 15.67 -19.49
CA HIS A 504 -8.48 14.94 -20.65
C HIS A 504 -7.91 15.87 -21.71
N LEU A 505 -7.02 15.37 -22.54
CA LEU A 505 -6.48 16.05 -23.70
C LEU A 505 -7.17 15.56 -24.99
N ARG A 506 -7.55 16.52 -25.83
CA ARG A 506 -7.92 16.21 -27.22
C ARG A 506 -6.69 15.77 -28.01
N VAL A 507 -6.85 15.09 -29.12
CA VAL A 507 -5.74 14.66 -29.98
C VAL A 507 -4.86 15.84 -30.38
N GLY A 508 -5.45 16.93 -30.88
CA GLY A 508 -4.73 18.15 -31.21
C GLY A 508 -4.03 18.78 -30.00
N GLY A 509 -4.66 18.69 -28.79
CA GLY A 509 -4.02 19.20 -27.58
C GLY A 509 -2.74 18.44 -27.18
N VAL A 510 -2.64 17.14 -27.50
CA VAL A 510 -1.38 16.39 -27.32
C VAL A 510 -0.36 16.79 -28.38
N GLU A 511 -0.79 16.95 -29.64
CA GLU A 511 0.07 17.36 -30.74
C GLU A 511 0.68 18.76 -30.50
N ASP A 512 -0.05 19.65 -29.80
CA ASP A 512 0.33 21.02 -29.49
C ASP A 512 1.14 21.17 -28.18
N LEU A 513 1.30 20.10 -27.37
CA LEU A 513 2.14 20.15 -26.17
C LEU A 513 3.57 20.54 -26.54
N VAL A 514 4.11 21.52 -25.82
CA VAL A 514 5.42 22.11 -26.15
C VAL A 514 6.52 21.49 -25.31
N VAL A 515 7.63 21.15 -25.96
CA VAL A 515 8.82 20.53 -25.35
C VAL A 515 10.08 21.32 -25.75
N PRO A 516 11.11 21.34 -24.89
CA PRO A 516 12.41 21.90 -25.23
C PRO A 516 13.17 20.98 -26.17
N VAL A 517 13.90 21.56 -27.11
CA VAL A 517 14.63 20.83 -28.14
C VAL A 517 16.11 21.22 -28.11
N PRO A 518 16.96 20.49 -27.38
CA PRO A 518 18.42 20.61 -27.49
C PRO A 518 18.95 19.86 -28.72
N PRO A 519 20.19 20.13 -29.15
CA PRO A 519 20.90 19.29 -30.14
C PRO A 519 20.97 17.82 -29.71
N LYS A 520 20.95 16.86 -30.64
CA LYS A 520 20.91 15.41 -30.38
C LYS A 520 21.97 14.94 -29.39
N MET A 521 23.21 15.36 -29.57
CA MET A 521 24.31 14.95 -28.69
C MET A 521 24.11 15.45 -27.25
N GLU A 522 23.46 16.58 -27.06
CA GLU A 522 23.13 17.11 -25.73
C GLU A 522 22.00 16.33 -25.09
N GLN A 523 20.99 15.92 -25.88
CA GLN A 523 19.95 15.00 -25.42
C GLN A 523 20.56 13.71 -24.86
N ASP A 524 21.52 13.11 -25.59
CA ASP A 524 22.19 11.87 -25.18
C ASP A 524 22.99 12.04 -23.88
N ARG A 525 23.70 13.18 -23.73
CA ARG A 525 24.41 13.51 -22.50
C ARG A 525 23.46 13.71 -21.32
N ILE A 526 22.35 14.44 -21.52
CA ILE A 526 21.33 14.63 -20.49
C ILE A 526 20.78 13.30 -20.02
N VAL A 527 20.45 12.40 -20.95
CA VAL A 527 19.95 11.06 -20.61
C VAL A 527 20.98 10.29 -19.78
N ALA A 528 22.24 10.29 -20.16
CA ALA A 528 23.29 9.59 -19.42
C ALA A 528 23.45 10.13 -17.98
N VAL A 529 23.37 11.46 -17.79
CA VAL A 529 23.46 12.10 -16.48
C VAL A 529 22.21 11.79 -15.64
N VAL A 530 21.00 11.92 -16.19
CA VAL A 530 19.75 11.59 -15.49
C VAL A 530 19.74 10.13 -15.05
N ASP A 531 20.15 9.21 -15.92
CA ASP A 531 20.26 7.78 -15.60
C ASP A 531 21.22 7.53 -14.43
N GLY A 532 22.37 8.21 -14.43
CA GLY A 532 23.33 8.15 -13.34
C GLY A 532 22.74 8.63 -12.02
N LEU A 533 22.09 9.80 -12.03
CA LEU A 533 21.44 10.38 -10.85
C LEU A 533 20.27 9.52 -10.35
N PHE A 534 19.47 8.97 -11.25
CA PHE A 534 18.36 8.08 -10.87
C PHE A 534 18.84 6.80 -10.20
N ARG A 535 19.92 6.18 -10.70
CA ARG A 535 20.54 5.03 -10.01
C ARG A 535 20.99 5.39 -8.58
N MET A 536 21.55 6.59 -8.38
CA MET A 536 21.92 7.08 -7.04
C MET A 536 20.68 7.31 -6.17
N CYS A 537 19.62 7.90 -6.72
CA CYS A 537 18.34 8.07 -6.03
C CYS A 537 17.72 6.73 -5.61
N ASP A 538 17.70 5.74 -6.50
CA ASP A 538 17.18 4.40 -6.21
C ASP A 538 18.00 3.70 -5.11
N HIS A 539 19.33 3.83 -5.17
CA HIS A 539 20.20 3.30 -4.12
C HIS A 539 19.90 3.94 -2.77
N TYR A 540 19.76 5.28 -2.73
CA TYR A 540 19.45 6.02 -1.50
C TYR A 540 18.07 5.67 -0.96
N SER A 541 17.04 5.60 -1.80
CA SER A 541 15.69 5.17 -1.42
C SER A 541 15.69 3.76 -0.82
N ASN A 542 16.46 2.84 -1.40
CA ASN A 542 16.64 1.48 -0.85
C ASN A 542 17.35 1.50 0.53
N GLN A 543 18.33 2.37 0.74
CA GLN A 543 18.97 2.54 2.04
C GLN A 543 17.98 3.07 3.09
N LEU A 544 17.16 4.08 2.76
CA LEU A 544 16.12 4.60 3.63
C LEU A 544 15.07 3.54 3.97
N SER A 545 14.65 2.74 2.99
CA SER A 545 13.72 1.63 3.20
C SER A 545 14.27 0.57 4.16
N ARG A 546 15.55 0.23 4.03
CA ARG A 546 16.24 -0.68 4.96
C ARG A 546 16.31 -0.08 6.36
N LYS A 547 16.71 1.20 6.48
CA LYS A 547 16.76 1.92 7.77
C LYS A 547 15.38 1.93 8.45
N ARG A 548 14.31 2.25 7.71
CA ARG A 548 12.93 2.26 8.22
C ARG A 548 12.54 0.87 8.73
N ARG A 549 12.77 -0.18 7.96
CA ARG A 549 12.49 -1.56 8.37
C ARG A 549 13.26 -1.98 9.62
N THR A 550 14.56 -1.66 9.70
CA THR A 550 15.37 -1.94 10.89
C THR A 550 14.83 -1.22 12.11
N ALA A 551 14.42 0.05 11.98
CA ALA A 551 13.84 0.82 13.09
C ALA A 551 12.51 0.23 13.57
N ILE A 552 11.63 -0.20 12.64
CA ILE A 552 10.36 -0.88 12.97
C ILE A 552 10.63 -2.19 13.70
N ASN A 553 11.51 -3.03 13.18
CA ASN A 553 11.87 -4.32 13.79
C ASN A 553 12.48 -4.12 15.19
N PHE A 554 13.34 -3.12 15.35
CA PHE A 554 13.93 -2.77 16.65
C PHE A 554 12.84 -2.36 17.64
N ALA A 555 11.92 -1.46 17.26
CA ALA A 555 10.82 -1.02 18.14
C ALA A 555 9.92 -2.20 18.54
N THR A 556 9.58 -3.06 17.60
CA THR A 556 8.76 -4.26 17.84
C THR A 556 9.48 -5.24 18.78
N SER A 557 10.77 -5.53 18.53
CA SER A 557 11.56 -6.42 19.38
C SER A 557 11.76 -5.86 20.80
N ALA A 558 11.96 -4.55 20.93
CA ALA A 558 12.10 -3.90 22.22
C ALA A 558 10.83 -4.01 23.07
N VAL A 559 9.67 -3.81 22.47
CA VAL A 559 8.37 -3.97 23.15
C VAL A 559 8.13 -5.43 23.51
N ALA A 560 8.37 -6.36 22.61
CA ALA A 560 8.22 -7.79 22.86
C ALA A 560 9.13 -8.28 24.02
N ASP A 561 10.38 -7.84 24.07
CA ASP A 561 11.31 -8.20 25.14
C ASP A 561 10.86 -7.66 26.52
N LEU A 562 10.26 -6.46 26.57
CA LEU A 562 9.73 -5.87 27.79
C LEU A 562 8.41 -6.51 28.25
N THR A 563 7.56 -6.90 27.30
CA THR A 563 6.22 -7.43 27.59
C THR A 563 6.19 -8.95 27.69
N GLY A 564 7.21 -9.65 27.17
CA GLY A 564 7.26 -11.11 27.06
C GLY A 564 6.28 -11.68 26.01
N ILE A 565 5.77 -10.83 25.13
CA ILE A 565 4.86 -11.24 24.04
C ILE A 565 5.72 -11.78 22.89
N ALA A 566 5.35 -12.95 22.36
CA ALA A 566 5.99 -13.46 21.15
C ALA A 566 5.76 -12.49 19.98
N ILE A 567 6.82 -12.21 19.24
CA ILE A 567 6.71 -11.46 17.98
C ILE A 567 6.04 -12.43 16.99
N GLU A 568 4.81 -12.15 16.56
CA GLU A 568 4.37 -12.70 15.30
C GLU A 568 5.25 -12.06 14.21
N GLU A 569 6.15 -12.84 13.64
CA GLU A 569 6.80 -12.45 12.41
C GLU A 569 5.67 -12.24 11.39
N VAL A 570 5.36 -10.99 11.11
CA VAL A 570 4.60 -10.65 9.90
C VAL A 570 5.53 -11.04 8.75
N GLU A 571 5.39 -12.27 8.29
CA GLU A 571 5.96 -12.67 7.02
C GLU A 571 5.38 -11.71 5.98
N GLU A 572 6.16 -10.67 5.62
CA GLU A 572 5.91 -9.95 4.37
C GLU A 572 5.87 -11.06 3.29
N PRO A 573 4.86 -11.04 2.41
CA PRO A 573 4.82 -11.98 1.31
C PRO A 573 6.20 -11.89 0.61
N MET A 574 6.97 -12.95 0.74
CA MET A 574 8.32 -13.01 0.15
C MET A 574 8.16 -12.61 -1.30
N LYS A 575 8.77 -11.49 -1.68
CA LYS A 575 8.95 -11.17 -3.10
C LYS A 575 9.52 -12.43 -3.72
N ALA A 576 8.80 -12.94 -4.74
CA ALA A 576 9.19 -14.15 -5.43
C ALA A 576 10.73 -14.16 -5.60
N PRO A 577 11.42 -15.22 -5.19
CA PRO A 577 12.87 -15.24 -5.25
C PRO A 577 13.30 -14.91 -6.67
N GLN A 578 14.27 -14.01 -6.82
CA GLN A 578 14.82 -13.64 -8.14
C GLN A 578 15.64 -14.80 -8.77
N THR A 579 15.67 -15.94 -8.10
CA THR A 579 16.30 -17.18 -8.56
C THR A 579 15.23 -18.08 -9.17
N ASP A 580 15.42 -18.47 -10.43
CA ASP A 580 14.61 -19.54 -11.03
C ASP A 580 14.95 -20.85 -10.31
N LEU A 581 13.95 -21.48 -9.65
CA LEU A 581 14.06 -22.83 -9.10
C LEU A 581 14.14 -23.82 -10.28
N ILE A 582 15.35 -24.23 -10.63
CA ILE A 582 15.64 -25.10 -11.80
C ILE A 582 15.55 -26.58 -11.44
N ALA A 583 15.29 -26.94 -10.18
CA ALA A 583 15.18 -28.34 -9.79
C ALA A 583 13.88 -28.97 -10.36
N PRO A 584 13.95 -29.95 -11.25
CA PRO A 584 12.76 -30.66 -11.74
C PRO A 584 12.22 -31.58 -10.64
N LEU A 585 10.89 -31.56 -10.46
CA LEU A 585 10.18 -32.54 -9.65
C LEU A 585 9.84 -33.75 -10.50
N ARG A 586 10.12 -34.95 -9.98
CA ARG A 586 9.93 -36.21 -10.68
C ARG A 586 8.91 -37.07 -10.00
N LEU A 587 8.12 -37.79 -10.80
CA LEU A 587 7.16 -38.77 -10.31
C LEU A 587 7.91 -39.93 -9.64
N GLY A 588 7.43 -40.34 -8.46
CA GLY A 588 7.88 -41.51 -7.73
C GLY A 588 6.96 -42.72 -7.94
N THR A 589 6.52 -43.33 -6.85
CA THR A 589 5.57 -44.42 -6.88
C THR A 589 4.17 -43.92 -7.29
N ALA A 590 3.48 -44.65 -8.17
CA ALA A 590 2.12 -44.27 -8.58
C ALA A 590 1.17 -44.23 -7.37
N PRO A 591 0.38 -43.17 -7.17
CA PRO A 591 -0.51 -43.08 -6.01
C PRO A 591 -1.71 -44.03 -6.14
N ASP A 592 -2.02 -44.76 -5.07
CA ASP A 592 -3.18 -45.62 -5.00
C ASP A 592 -4.51 -44.86 -5.02
N ILE A 593 -4.52 -43.61 -4.53
CA ILE A 593 -5.70 -42.75 -4.48
C ILE A 593 -5.37 -41.41 -5.14
N LYS A 594 -5.73 -41.25 -6.41
CA LYS A 594 -5.47 -40.05 -7.23
C LYS A 594 -6.00 -38.74 -6.61
N ALA A 595 -7.07 -38.78 -5.84
CA ALA A 595 -7.66 -37.60 -5.19
C ALA A 595 -6.76 -37.03 -4.06
N GLN A 596 -5.88 -37.84 -3.47
CA GLN A 596 -4.95 -37.42 -2.42
C GLN A 596 -3.58 -37.00 -2.96
N ALA A 597 -3.31 -37.27 -4.21
CA ALA A 597 -2.05 -36.95 -4.89
C ALA A 597 -2.24 -36.12 -6.17
N PRO A 598 -2.78 -34.88 -6.06
CA PRO A 598 -3.05 -34.04 -7.22
C PRO A 598 -1.78 -33.67 -7.99
N LEU A 599 -0.65 -33.44 -7.31
CA LEU A 599 0.62 -33.07 -7.95
C LEU A 599 1.24 -34.23 -8.72
N ALA A 600 1.31 -35.42 -8.11
CA ALA A 600 1.78 -36.61 -8.79
C ALA A 600 0.86 -36.99 -9.97
N THR A 601 -0.43 -36.73 -9.87
CA THR A 601 -1.39 -36.94 -10.97
C THR A 601 -1.14 -35.96 -12.13
N ILE A 602 -0.72 -34.72 -11.85
CA ILE A 602 -0.33 -33.75 -12.89
C ILE A 602 0.98 -34.21 -13.54
N LEU A 603 2.00 -34.61 -12.74
CA LEU A 603 3.28 -35.10 -13.26
C LEU A 603 3.10 -36.32 -14.19
N ALA A 604 2.29 -37.29 -13.79
CA ALA A 604 2.01 -38.48 -14.62
C ALA A 604 1.38 -38.17 -15.99
N ARG A 605 0.71 -37.03 -16.13
CA ARG A 605 0.16 -36.56 -17.41
C ARG A 605 1.17 -35.82 -18.27
N HIS A 606 2.33 -35.45 -17.71
CA HIS A 606 3.31 -34.57 -18.33
C HIS A 606 4.73 -35.15 -18.38
N ARG A 607 4.85 -36.43 -18.72
CA ARG A 607 6.12 -37.17 -18.87
C ARG A 607 6.91 -37.36 -17.57
N ASP A 608 6.21 -37.45 -16.46
CA ASP A 608 6.75 -37.79 -15.13
C ASP A 608 7.76 -36.81 -14.53
N GLU A 609 8.01 -35.66 -15.19
CA GLU A 609 8.95 -34.63 -14.72
C GLU A 609 8.46 -33.22 -15.09
N MET A 610 8.57 -32.27 -14.16
CA MET A 610 8.21 -30.87 -14.38
C MET A 610 8.91 -29.94 -13.38
N ASN A 611 9.18 -28.70 -13.76
CA ASN A 611 9.68 -27.67 -12.84
C ASN A 611 8.62 -27.33 -11.79
N ALA A 612 9.06 -27.06 -10.56
CA ALA A 612 8.16 -26.73 -9.45
C ALA A 612 7.20 -25.57 -9.76
N LYS A 613 7.69 -24.55 -10.49
CA LYS A 613 6.88 -23.40 -10.93
C LYS A 613 5.74 -23.82 -11.87
N ASP A 614 6.04 -24.64 -12.87
CA ASP A 614 5.06 -25.10 -13.87
C ASP A 614 4.03 -26.04 -13.22
N LEU A 615 4.48 -26.86 -12.25
CA LEU A 615 3.62 -27.75 -11.49
C LEU A 615 2.66 -26.95 -10.58
N TRP A 616 3.17 -25.91 -9.90
CA TRP A 616 2.36 -25.01 -9.09
C TRP A 616 1.30 -24.27 -9.92
N GLN A 617 1.68 -23.71 -11.07
CA GLN A 617 0.73 -23.04 -11.97
C GLN A 617 -0.43 -23.96 -12.40
N ARG A 618 -0.17 -25.26 -12.58
CA ARG A 618 -1.19 -26.25 -12.96
C ARG A 618 -2.01 -26.76 -11.78
N PHE A 619 -1.44 -26.73 -10.60
CA PHE A 619 -2.15 -27.02 -9.34
C PHE A 619 -3.22 -25.97 -9.04
N GLY A 620 -2.98 -24.69 -9.36
CA GLY A 620 -3.97 -23.61 -9.32
C GLY A 620 -4.35 -23.12 -7.92
N GLY A 621 -3.59 -23.49 -6.88
CA GLY A 621 -3.79 -23.05 -5.49
C GLY A 621 -2.77 -21.98 -5.04
N GLU A 622 -2.96 -21.46 -3.83
CA GLU A 622 -1.97 -20.61 -3.15
C GLU A 622 -0.65 -21.36 -2.98
N ILE A 623 0.46 -20.62 -2.95
CA ILE A 623 1.81 -21.20 -2.91
C ILE A 623 2.04 -22.05 -1.66
N ASP A 624 1.48 -21.67 -0.52
CA ASP A 624 1.58 -22.41 0.74
C ASP A 624 0.82 -23.75 0.67
N ALA A 625 -0.36 -23.76 0.04
CA ALA A 625 -1.13 -24.97 -0.20
C ALA A 625 -0.37 -25.91 -1.13
N PHE A 626 0.33 -25.38 -2.14
CA PHE A 626 1.18 -26.18 -3.03
C PHE A 626 2.35 -26.83 -2.28
N TYR A 627 3.08 -26.06 -1.43
CA TYR A 627 4.19 -26.64 -0.67
C TYR A 627 3.75 -27.64 0.39
N ALA A 628 2.61 -27.40 1.07
CA ALA A 628 2.04 -28.34 2.01
C ALA A 628 1.67 -29.66 1.30
N GLN A 629 1.04 -29.57 0.12
CA GLN A 629 0.68 -30.74 -0.69
C GLN A 629 1.92 -31.46 -1.23
N LEU A 630 2.92 -30.71 -1.72
CA LEU A 630 4.18 -31.25 -2.20
C LEU A 630 4.91 -32.03 -1.11
N LYS A 631 5.01 -31.46 0.10
CA LYS A 631 5.62 -32.12 1.25
C LYS A 631 4.90 -33.42 1.59
N THR A 632 3.57 -33.43 1.53
CA THR A 632 2.75 -34.61 1.76
C THR A 632 3.03 -35.67 0.70
N GLU A 633 3.05 -35.33 -0.58
CA GLU A 633 3.25 -36.29 -1.67
C GLU A 633 4.69 -36.82 -1.74
N VAL A 634 5.68 -36.02 -1.35
CA VAL A 634 7.08 -36.46 -1.19
C VAL A 634 7.20 -37.43 0.00
N THR A 635 6.53 -37.16 1.12
CA THR A 635 6.55 -38.04 2.31
C THR A 635 5.93 -39.41 2.00
N HIS A 636 4.93 -39.47 1.10
CA HIS A 636 4.33 -40.74 0.65
C HIS A 636 5.13 -41.43 -0.47
N GLY A 637 6.20 -40.78 -0.97
CA GLY A 637 7.02 -41.31 -2.08
C GLY A 637 6.34 -41.25 -3.45
N TRP A 638 5.23 -40.52 -3.58
CA TRP A 638 4.54 -40.30 -4.87
C TRP A 638 5.28 -39.33 -5.75
N ILE A 639 6.00 -38.38 -5.15
CA ILE A 639 6.96 -37.48 -5.79
C ILE A 639 8.33 -37.79 -5.18
N LEU A 640 9.36 -37.88 -6.00
CA LEU A 640 10.73 -38.08 -5.54
C LEU A 640 11.22 -36.85 -4.84
N GLU A 641 12.01 -37.01 -3.77
CA GLU A 641 12.65 -35.90 -3.07
C GLU A 641 13.54 -35.14 -4.08
N PRO A 642 13.33 -33.82 -4.26
CA PRO A 642 14.12 -33.06 -5.22
C PRO A 642 15.59 -33.04 -4.81
N ALA A 643 16.48 -33.13 -5.79
CA ALA A 643 17.91 -32.96 -5.55
C ALA A 643 18.18 -31.56 -4.91
N PRO A 644 19.21 -31.42 -4.08
CA PRO A 644 19.57 -30.13 -3.52
C PRO A 644 19.69 -29.08 -4.65
N ALA A 645 18.99 -27.95 -4.50
CA ALA A 645 18.95 -26.91 -5.53
C ALA A 645 20.36 -26.37 -5.77
N GLU A 646 20.85 -26.44 -6.99
CA GLU A 646 22.00 -25.65 -7.43
C GLU A 646 21.53 -24.18 -7.53
N VAL A 647 22.01 -23.34 -6.63
CA VAL A 647 21.81 -21.89 -6.71
C VAL A 647 22.71 -21.38 -7.81
N ARG A 648 22.16 -21.12 -8.99
CA ARG A 648 22.83 -20.32 -10.03
C ARG A 648 22.41 -18.86 -9.83
N GLU A 649 23.37 -18.02 -9.44
CA GLU A 649 23.18 -16.58 -9.56
C GLU A 649 22.92 -16.25 -11.04
N LYS A 650 21.86 -15.49 -11.34
CA LYS A 650 21.70 -14.91 -12.67
C LYS A 650 23.01 -14.17 -13.00
N PRO A 651 23.63 -14.38 -14.17
CA PRO A 651 24.73 -13.55 -14.60
C PRO A 651 24.26 -12.11 -14.52
N GLY A 652 24.91 -11.29 -13.67
CA GLY A 652 24.69 -9.86 -13.68
C GLY A 652 24.88 -9.41 -15.11
N ASP A 653 23.95 -8.57 -15.62
CA ASP A 653 24.08 -7.97 -16.93
C ASP A 653 25.51 -7.47 -17.06
N ALA A 654 26.26 -8.07 -17.96
CA ALA A 654 27.64 -7.70 -18.21
C ALA A 654 27.63 -6.22 -18.57
N VAL A 655 28.20 -5.41 -17.70
CA VAL A 655 28.52 -4.02 -17.99
C VAL A 655 29.52 -4.10 -19.14
N SER A 656 29.05 -3.94 -20.36
CA SER A 656 29.91 -3.64 -21.48
C SER A 656 30.52 -2.27 -21.22
N VAL A 657 31.82 -2.28 -21.05
CA VAL A 657 32.73 -1.14 -20.90
C VAL A 657 32.53 -0.11 -22.01
#